data_2a9eb16eb5b821cde8b8c75faced2fd4
#
_entry.id   2a9eb16eb5b821cde8b8c75faced2fd4
#
_cell.length_a   1.000
_cell.length_b   1.000
_cell.length_c   1.000
_cell.angle_alpha   90.00
_cell.angle_beta   90.00
_cell.angle_gamma   90.00
#
_symmetry.space_group_name_H-M   'P 1'
#
loop_
_entity.id
_entity.type
_entity.pdbx_description
1 polymer ?
#
loop_
_entity_poly.entity_id
_entity_poly.type
_entity_poly.pdbx_seq_one_letter_code
_entity_poly.pdbx_strand_id
1 'polypeptide(L)'
;MAVVLVALLSLGCVFAQGGAGRPFITKWQGKAGEELKLPILGTDYKLVIKNEKGEEVKSEAKVTVTREDKYHPFTPKTDGVYTVEAGPEGVRSMYMRGEWDGNKFIPLTSNYNLLEVVQFGTVAWQSMDEMFYGCKQMTFAANIDRPDLTKVTNMESMFLGCPSFNQPLAGWDVSKVTSMGGMFSGCVSFNQPLEKWDVSKVTDMIAMFAGSTAFNQPLAGWDVSKVTKMNSMFYNCSSFNQPLADWDVSKVTKMNSMFQDCSSFNQPLNDWKVGSVTDMGYMFSACTSFDQSLAGWDVSKVTNMNLMFYNCRALNQPMGNWTFCKEISSTDQMFYGCSSFNQSLGGWKIQKAIGGLRNTAMSPSNYSATLVGWAVQSEIAENVNFGSEVRGLVYNNEGKTAREALIAKGWSFDGDKYQGSGVAITPRSLRLVLTKERILSLEKWGVEDTEEVTLKSSEEGVISYALTEDKKGVRIKGLKEGACRLTATIAAKDGVHEAYTSTCDISVYVPVESISLATTAKTLAVGESYSLVAKVMPENATEQRLSWESSDKGLAINYVGGITAVRPGVYNVTVTSQEEGSTVRNTCTVTVVEKKTEEEVTDIALSLASITLTEGATLTFNAKVMPASAAAQGVTWSSSASEIATVENGKVTAKKAGKCTITAKSKAKGSKVEAKCEITVVAQSNNGGNNGGGNNGGGNGGNNGGNNGGNNGGGTVKPGAVEDALLADIVVAPNPFTAQLRVENPAGVMGRYELVNASGVVVRAGALEGTELFIDTETLPAGIYFVRLEAQNGATKSVKVVKY
;
A
#
# COMPACT_ATOMS: atom_id res chain seq x y z
N MET A 1 21.51 26.37 40.95
CA MET A 1 22.92 26.45 40.51
C MET A 1 23.44 25.06 40.26
N ALA A 2 23.72 24.74 39.07
CA ALA A 2 24.70 23.89 38.45
C ALA A 2 24.10 23.44 37.11
N VAL A 3 24.52 24.12 36.06
CA VAL A 3 24.26 23.83 34.69
C VAL A 3 25.15 22.63 34.30
N VAL A 4 24.57 21.50 33.93
CA VAL A 4 25.31 20.41 33.29
C VAL A 4 25.04 20.52 31.80
N LEU A 5 26.04 20.97 31.08
CA LEU A 5 26.15 21.04 29.63
C LEU A 5 26.37 19.59 29.11
N VAL A 6 25.35 18.98 28.52
CA VAL A 6 25.52 17.73 27.77
C VAL A 6 25.89 18.12 26.34
N ALA A 7 27.13 17.92 26.00
CA ALA A 7 27.63 18.04 24.64
C ALA A 7 27.05 16.91 23.77
N LEU A 8 26.12 17.26 22.88
CA LEU A 8 25.73 16.43 21.75
C LEU A 8 26.92 16.35 20.78
N LEU A 9 27.64 15.24 20.83
CA LEU A 9 28.55 14.86 19.74
C LEU A 9 27.73 14.56 18.50
N SER A 10 27.53 15.59 17.68
CA SER A 10 27.18 15.41 16.28
C SER A 10 28.40 14.71 15.62
N LEU A 11 28.23 13.43 15.26
CA LEU A 11 29.10 12.83 14.26
C LEU A 11 28.84 13.54 12.92
N GLY A 12 29.49 14.68 12.73
CA GLY A 12 29.69 15.27 11.42
C GLY A 12 30.55 14.28 10.64
N CYS A 13 30.01 13.69 9.58
CA CYS A 13 30.84 13.13 8.53
C CYS A 13 31.78 14.24 8.03
N VAL A 14 33.02 14.16 8.43
CA VAL A 14 34.09 14.95 7.85
C VAL A 14 34.19 14.54 6.38
N PHE A 15 33.76 15.39 5.49
CA PHE A 15 34.03 15.25 4.06
C PHE A 15 35.55 15.43 3.88
N ALA A 16 36.26 14.32 3.63
CA ALA A 16 37.61 14.38 3.14
C ALA A 16 37.62 15.09 1.79
N GLN A 17 38.21 16.28 1.70
CA GLN A 17 38.54 16.96 0.45
C GLN A 17 39.53 16.06 -0.31
N GLY A 18 39.20 15.66 -1.53
CA GLY A 18 40.15 15.07 -2.47
C GLY A 18 39.89 13.66 -2.98
N GLY A 19 38.69 13.09 -2.81
CA GLY A 19 38.31 11.82 -3.47
C GLY A 19 37.57 12.05 -4.78
N ALA A 20 37.80 11.16 -5.75
CA ALA A 20 36.97 11.11 -6.98
C ALA A 20 35.46 11.13 -6.63
N GLY A 21 34.67 11.94 -7.33
CA GLY A 21 33.23 12.05 -7.07
C GLY A 21 32.51 10.68 -7.14
N ARG A 22 31.44 10.53 -6.37
CA ARG A 22 30.65 9.28 -6.32
C ARG A 22 29.66 9.23 -7.49
N PRO A 23 29.57 8.09 -8.24
CA PRO A 23 28.65 7.95 -9.38
C PRO A 23 27.19 7.87 -8.92
N PHE A 24 26.26 8.07 -9.87
CA PHE A 24 24.88 7.65 -9.76
C PHE A 24 24.78 6.15 -10.03
N ILE A 25 24.17 5.37 -9.12
CA ILE A 25 24.13 3.91 -9.22
C ILE A 25 22.69 3.42 -9.16
N THR A 26 22.33 2.61 -10.15
CA THR A 26 21.00 2.00 -10.30
C THR A 26 21.11 0.51 -10.63
N LYS A 27 20.07 -0.26 -10.27
CA LYS A 27 19.95 -1.67 -10.66
C LYS A 27 18.76 -1.87 -11.59
N TRP A 28 18.97 -2.68 -12.61
CA TRP A 28 18.05 -2.92 -13.70
C TRP A 28 17.87 -4.40 -13.98
N GLN A 29 16.64 -4.84 -14.23
CA GLN A 29 16.36 -6.18 -14.74
C GLN A 29 16.73 -6.23 -16.23
N GLY A 30 17.73 -6.99 -16.58
CA GLY A 30 18.10 -7.28 -17.97
C GLY A 30 17.61 -8.65 -18.41
N LYS A 31 17.32 -8.79 -19.71
CA LYS A 31 16.95 -10.05 -20.35
C LYS A 31 17.83 -10.31 -21.57
N ALA A 32 18.32 -11.53 -21.68
CA ALA A 32 19.25 -11.90 -22.75
C ALA A 32 18.72 -11.57 -24.15
N GLY A 33 19.50 -10.84 -24.94
CA GLY A 33 19.14 -10.44 -26.29
C GLY A 33 18.09 -9.33 -26.40
N GLU A 34 17.47 -8.86 -25.31
CA GLU A 34 16.56 -7.72 -25.31
C GLU A 34 17.31 -6.41 -24.98
N GLU A 35 17.02 -5.35 -25.74
CA GLU A 35 17.66 -4.05 -25.51
C GLU A 35 17.13 -3.39 -24.22
N LEU A 36 18.03 -3.11 -23.29
CA LEU A 36 17.78 -2.29 -22.12
C LEU A 36 18.13 -0.83 -22.44
N LYS A 37 17.16 0.06 -22.35
CA LYS A 37 17.28 1.48 -22.61
C LYS A 37 17.64 2.21 -21.32
N LEU A 38 18.83 2.81 -21.25
CA LEU A 38 19.33 3.54 -20.07
C LEU A 38 19.15 5.03 -20.28
N PRO A 39 18.09 5.67 -19.73
CA PRO A 39 17.73 7.06 -20.02
C PRO A 39 18.48 8.07 -19.13
N ILE A 40 19.76 7.88 -18.91
CA ILE A 40 20.63 8.74 -18.11
C ILE A 40 21.21 9.81 -19.04
N LEU A 41 20.74 11.06 -18.86
CA LEU A 41 21.10 12.18 -19.73
C LEU A 41 22.34 12.92 -19.21
N GLY A 42 23.19 13.31 -20.12
CA GLY A 42 24.42 14.05 -19.80
C GLY A 42 25.41 14.09 -20.96
N THR A 43 26.58 14.66 -20.71
CA THR A 43 27.65 14.80 -21.71
C THR A 43 28.99 14.36 -21.10
N ASP A 44 29.74 13.56 -21.89
CA ASP A 44 31.10 13.11 -21.51
C ASP A 44 31.17 12.37 -20.15
N TYR A 45 30.09 11.71 -19.70
CA TYR A 45 30.13 10.95 -18.44
C TYR A 45 30.66 9.53 -18.63
N LYS A 46 31.27 8.98 -17.58
CA LYS A 46 31.68 7.57 -17.55
C LYS A 46 30.48 6.70 -17.25
N LEU A 47 30.33 5.61 -18.01
CA LEU A 47 29.31 4.58 -17.80
C LEU A 47 29.98 3.22 -17.58
N VAL A 48 29.63 2.54 -16.49
CA VAL A 48 30.07 1.19 -16.17
C VAL A 48 28.84 0.32 -15.90
N ILE A 49 28.76 -0.85 -16.53
CA ILE A 49 27.68 -1.82 -16.30
C ILE A 49 28.31 -3.11 -15.77
N LYS A 50 27.80 -3.60 -14.64
CA LYS A 50 28.23 -4.82 -13.97
C LYS A 50 27.08 -5.84 -13.91
N ASN A 51 27.42 -7.14 -14.02
CA ASN A 51 26.45 -8.21 -13.82
C ASN A 51 26.20 -8.49 -12.33
N GLU A 52 25.36 -9.46 -11.98
CA GLU A 52 25.04 -9.85 -10.59
C GLU A 52 26.25 -10.27 -9.77
N LYS A 53 27.34 -10.75 -10.41
CA LYS A 53 28.58 -11.12 -9.73
C LYS A 53 29.49 -9.93 -9.49
N GLY A 54 29.11 -8.72 -9.94
CA GLY A 54 29.92 -7.51 -9.86
C GLY A 54 31.01 -7.43 -10.96
N GLU A 55 30.99 -8.33 -11.96
CA GLU A 55 31.91 -8.32 -13.07
C GLU A 55 31.49 -7.24 -14.07
N GLU A 56 32.46 -6.44 -14.53
CA GLU A 56 32.23 -5.40 -15.52
C GLU A 56 31.95 -6.03 -16.90
N VAL A 57 30.76 -5.79 -17.44
CA VAL A 57 30.34 -6.30 -18.74
C VAL A 57 30.37 -5.23 -19.83
N LYS A 58 30.39 -3.95 -19.47
CA LYS A 58 30.53 -2.79 -20.35
C LYS A 58 31.16 -1.63 -19.60
N SER A 59 32.08 -0.91 -20.23
CA SER A 59 32.66 0.33 -19.70
C SER A 59 32.93 1.30 -20.85
N GLU A 60 32.41 2.53 -20.71
CA GLU A 60 32.61 3.60 -21.67
C GLU A 60 33.05 4.86 -20.92
N ALA A 61 34.18 5.45 -21.34
CA ALA A 61 34.79 6.59 -20.67
C ALA A 61 34.09 7.92 -20.95
N LYS A 62 33.38 8.02 -22.09
CA LYS A 62 32.70 9.23 -22.53
C LYS A 62 31.38 8.87 -23.21
N VAL A 63 30.29 8.98 -22.49
CA VAL A 63 28.95 8.77 -23.00
C VAL A 63 28.25 10.13 -23.03
N THR A 64 27.56 10.39 -24.14
CA THR A 64 26.69 11.56 -24.28
C THR A 64 25.31 11.06 -24.67
N VAL A 65 24.30 11.45 -23.89
CA VAL A 65 22.89 11.19 -24.16
C VAL A 65 22.13 12.48 -23.96
N THR A 66 21.51 12.97 -25.02
CA THR A 66 20.67 14.16 -25.02
C THR A 66 19.19 13.81 -24.87
N ARG A 67 18.31 14.79 -24.68
CA ARG A 67 16.86 14.56 -24.75
C ARG A 67 16.38 14.05 -26.14
N GLU A 68 17.13 14.35 -27.19
CA GLU A 68 16.84 13.87 -28.57
C GLU A 68 17.21 12.39 -28.71
N ASP A 69 18.38 11.99 -28.15
CA ASP A 69 18.82 10.59 -28.13
C ASP A 69 17.96 9.71 -27.21
N LYS A 70 17.41 10.28 -26.13
CA LYS A 70 16.54 9.71 -25.13
C LYS A 70 17.18 8.67 -24.21
N TYR A 71 18.02 7.77 -24.69
CA TYR A 71 18.65 6.71 -23.89
C TYR A 71 19.96 6.22 -24.51
N HIS A 72 20.78 5.56 -23.68
CA HIS A 72 21.94 4.77 -24.11
C HIS A 72 21.52 3.29 -24.19
N PRO A 73 21.73 2.59 -25.33
CA PRO A 73 21.32 1.20 -25.47
C PRO A 73 22.34 0.24 -24.84
N PHE A 74 21.83 -0.81 -24.19
CA PHE A 74 22.63 -1.91 -23.69
C PHE A 74 21.86 -3.24 -23.91
N THR A 75 22.49 -4.23 -24.55
CA THR A 75 21.88 -5.56 -24.75
C THR A 75 22.55 -6.59 -23.83
N PRO A 76 21.86 -7.04 -22.75
CA PRO A 76 22.34 -8.10 -21.87
C PRO A 76 22.64 -9.40 -22.64
N LYS A 77 23.72 -10.11 -22.24
CA LYS A 77 24.03 -11.45 -22.78
C LYS A 77 23.34 -12.57 -22.01
N THR A 78 22.94 -12.30 -20.77
CA THR A 78 22.26 -13.25 -19.86
C THR A 78 21.10 -12.54 -19.18
N ASP A 79 20.09 -13.30 -18.78
CA ASP A 79 19.07 -12.79 -17.87
C ASP A 79 19.73 -12.48 -16.52
N GLY A 80 19.27 -11.42 -15.84
CA GLY A 80 19.78 -11.10 -14.51
C GLY A 80 19.69 -9.61 -14.15
N VAL A 81 20.16 -9.26 -12.95
CA VAL A 81 20.23 -7.88 -12.49
C VAL A 81 21.56 -7.24 -12.88
N TYR A 82 21.48 -6.08 -13.50
CA TYR A 82 22.62 -5.30 -13.91
C TYR A 82 22.74 -4.02 -13.07
N THR A 83 23.92 -3.78 -12.52
CA THR A 83 24.25 -2.53 -11.83
C THR A 83 24.82 -1.56 -12.84
N VAL A 84 24.21 -0.38 -12.95
CA VAL A 84 24.64 0.71 -13.83
C VAL A 84 25.20 1.83 -13.00
N GLU A 85 26.46 2.20 -13.23
CA GLU A 85 27.18 3.31 -12.59
C GLU A 85 27.43 4.40 -13.62
N ALA A 86 26.92 5.61 -13.40
CA ALA A 86 27.03 6.75 -14.30
C ALA A 86 27.60 7.98 -13.59
N GLY A 87 28.56 8.63 -14.21
CA GLY A 87 29.12 9.88 -13.74
C GLY A 87 30.20 9.76 -12.70
N PRO A 88 30.29 10.70 -11.70
CA PRO A 88 29.36 11.78 -11.37
C PRO A 88 29.44 13.00 -12.29
N GLU A 89 30.59 13.20 -12.93
CA GLU A 89 30.79 14.31 -13.84
C GLU A 89 30.05 14.05 -15.16
N GLY A 90 29.42 15.07 -15.70
CA GLY A 90 28.69 14.98 -16.97
C GLY A 90 27.25 14.54 -16.89
N VAL A 91 26.83 13.73 -15.91
CA VAL A 91 25.41 13.37 -15.68
C VAL A 91 24.63 14.61 -15.22
N ARG A 92 23.41 14.81 -15.75
CA ARG A 92 22.57 15.99 -15.48
C ARG A 92 21.16 15.66 -15.04
N SER A 93 20.58 14.61 -15.62
CA SER A 93 19.22 14.16 -15.32
C SER A 93 19.02 12.70 -15.74
N MET A 94 17.89 12.13 -15.38
CA MET A 94 17.36 10.87 -15.94
C MET A 94 15.93 11.13 -16.40
N TYR A 95 15.47 10.51 -17.48
CA TYR A 95 14.21 10.83 -18.11
C TYR A 95 13.49 9.59 -18.60
N MET A 96 12.45 9.18 -17.87
CA MET A 96 11.76 7.91 -18.05
C MET A 96 10.47 8.00 -18.87
N ARG A 97 10.05 9.18 -19.31
CA ARG A 97 8.83 9.33 -20.10
C ARG A 97 8.94 8.65 -21.46
N GLY A 98 7.88 7.95 -21.85
CA GLY A 98 7.72 7.41 -23.20
C GLY A 98 7.34 8.47 -24.25
N GLU A 99 6.93 8.02 -25.41
CA GLU A 99 6.60 8.84 -26.57
C GLU A 99 5.12 8.81 -26.92
N TRP A 100 4.66 9.84 -27.64
CA TRP A 100 3.39 9.83 -28.34
C TRP A 100 3.62 9.47 -29.81
N ASP A 101 2.95 8.42 -30.29
CA ASP A 101 2.98 8.04 -31.73
C ASP A 101 1.91 8.77 -32.57
N GLY A 102 1.42 9.90 -32.05
CA GLY A 102 0.33 10.70 -32.63
C GLY A 102 -1.05 10.37 -32.08
N ASN A 103 -1.31 9.14 -31.61
CA ASN A 103 -2.60 8.70 -31.07
C ASN A 103 -2.51 7.98 -29.71
N LYS A 104 -1.34 7.45 -29.36
CA LYS A 104 -1.14 6.62 -28.19
C LYS A 104 0.18 6.95 -27.50
N PHE A 105 0.14 7.04 -26.16
CA PHE A 105 1.34 7.13 -25.34
C PHE A 105 2.03 5.75 -25.28
N ILE A 106 3.30 5.69 -25.68
CA ILE A 106 4.14 4.48 -25.60
C ILE A 106 5.16 4.72 -24.51
N PRO A 107 5.01 4.06 -23.31
CA PRO A 107 6.00 4.18 -22.24
C PRO A 107 7.33 3.58 -22.69
N LEU A 108 8.45 4.13 -22.21
CA LEU A 108 9.74 3.48 -22.33
C LEU A 108 9.65 2.09 -21.67
N THR A 109 9.99 1.04 -22.37
CA THR A 109 9.96 -0.34 -21.83
C THR A 109 10.86 -0.51 -20.61
N SER A 110 11.94 0.29 -20.52
CA SER A 110 12.86 0.34 -19.39
C SER A 110 12.25 0.79 -18.07
N ASN A 111 11.07 1.46 -18.06
CA ASN A 111 10.40 1.88 -16.82
C ASN A 111 10.06 0.69 -15.91
N TYR A 112 9.81 -0.48 -16.50
CA TYR A 112 9.54 -1.72 -15.77
C TYR A 112 10.82 -2.44 -15.31
N ASN A 113 11.97 -2.05 -15.82
CA ASN A 113 13.24 -2.71 -15.61
C ASN A 113 14.09 -2.05 -14.51
N LEU A 114 13.79 -0.80 -14.12
CA LEU A 114 14.46 -0.15 -13.00
C LEU A 114 13.94 -0.75 -11.68
N LEU A 115 14.83 -1.40 -10.94
CA LEU A 115 14.52 -2.09 -9.69
C LEU A 115 14.89 -1.28 -8.45
N GLU A 116 16.08 -0.65 -8.47
CA GLU A 116 16.60 0.04 -7.30
C GLU A 116 17.47 1.24 -7.69
N VAL A 117 17.30 2.35 -6.97
CA VAL A 117 18.29 3.42 -6.92
C VAL A 117 19.19 3.15 -5.72
N VAL A 118 20.45 2.81 -5.99
CA VAL A 118 21.42 2.42 -4.95
C VAL A 118 22.09 3.65 -4.35
N GLN A 119 22.41 4.65 -5.21
CA GLN A 119 23.14 5.85 -4.82
C GLN A 119 22.83 6.99 -5.79
N PHE A 120 22.52 8.20 -5.27
CA PHE A 120 22.44 9.41 -6.08
C PHE A 120 23.83 9.98 -6.42
N GLY A 121 24.81 9.72 -5.56
CA GLY A 121 26.17 10.16 -5.75
C GLY A 121 26.40 11.65 -5.56
N THR A 122 27.49 12.16 -6.13
CA THR A 122 27.82 13.59 -6.12
C THR A 122 27.44 14.28 -7.44
N VAL A 123 26.42 13.75 -8.12
CA VAL A 123 25.88 14.32 -9.35
C VAL A 123 25.25 15.68 -9.08
N ALA A 124 25.62 16.69 -9.84
CA ALA A 124 24.99 18.02 -9.77
C ALA A 124 23.72 18.03 -10.64
N TRP A 125 22.63 17.48 -10.10
CA TRP A 125 21.36 17.35 -10.80
C TRP A 125 20.84 18.70 -11.26
N GLN A 126 20.37 18.79 -12.51
CA GLN A 126 19.83 20.01 -13.10
C GLN A 126 18.31 20.00 -13.20
N SER A 127 17.73 18.82 -13.37
CA SER A 127 16.29 18.57 -13.37
C SER A 127 16.01 17.16 -12.88
N MET A 128 14.85 16.98 -12.25
CA MET A 128 14.31 15.67 -11.88
C MET A 128 12.90 15.46 -12.46
N ASP A 129 12.54 16.25 -13.48
CA ASP A 129 11.28 16.05 -14.18
C ASP A 129 11.24 14.65 -14.82
N GLU A 130 10.14 13.94 -14.55
CA GLU A 130 9.88 12.60 -15.11
C GLU A 130 10.98 11.56 -14.84
N MET A 131 11.84 11.79 -13.81
CA MET A 131 13.04 10.99 -13.55
C MET A 131 12.73 9.51 -13.29
N PHE A 132 11.64 9.21 -12.62
CA PHE A 132 11.17 7.85 -12.32
C PHE A 132 9.75 7.59 -12.83
N TYR A 133 9.33 8.33 -13.85
CA TYR A 133 7.99 8.20 -14.45
C TYR A 133 7.67 6.74 -14.79
N GLY A 134 6.59 6.19 -14.24
CA GLY A 134 6.12 4.84 -14.53
C GLY A 134 6.98 3.69 -13.98
N CYS A 135 7.94 3.98 -13.09
CA CYS A 135 8.78 2.96 -12.46
C CYS A 135 8.01 2.19 -11.38
N LYS A 136 7.26 1.18 -11.79
CA LYS A 136 6.28 0.50 -10.93
C LYS A 136 6.89 -0.29 -9.78
N GLN A 137 8.13 -0.77 -9.91
CA GLN A 137 8.79 -1.66 -8.95
C GLN A 137 9.97 -1.00 -8.23
N MET A 138 10.34 0.21 -8.65
CA MET A 138 11.53 0.90 -8.18
C MET A 138 11.47 1.18 -6.68
N THR A 139 12.59 0.89 -6.01
CA THR A 139 12.84 1.20 -4.60
C THR A 139 14.14 1.98 -4.44
N PHE A 140 14.35 2.54 -3.26
CA PHE A 140 15.63 3.11 -2.86
C PHE A 140 16.38 2.14 -1.95
N ALA A 141 17.71 2.06 -2.06
CA ALA A 141 18.52 1.30 -1.14
C ALA A 141 18.35 1.79 0.32
N ALA A 142 18.45 0.89 1.29
CA ALA A 142 18.19 1.19 2.71
C ALA A 142 19.03 2.36 3.26
N ASN A 143 20.25 2.57 2.75
CA ASN A 143 21.16 3.63 3.17
C ASN A 143 21.46 4.58 2.00
N ILE A 144 20.46 4.88 1.18
CA ILE A 144 20.64 5.78 0.04
C ILE A 144 21.09 7.17 0.52
N ASP A 145 22.02 7.75 -0.21
CA ASP A 145 22.42 9.14 -0.01
C ASP A 145 21.37 10.12 -0.53
N ARG A 146 21.49 11.39 -0.16
CA ARG A 146 20.60 12.45 -0.63
C ARG A 146 21.13 13.03 -1.94
N PRO A 147 20.27 13.30 -2.93
CA PRO A 147 20.69 14.00 -4.14
C PRO A 147 21.06 15.46 -3.86
N ASP A 148 22.02 16.00 -4.61
CA ASP A 148 22.27 17.44 -4.66
C ASP A 148 21.19 18.14 -5.50
N LEU A 149 20.25 18.79 -4.84
CA LEU A 149 19.10 19.48 -5.46
C LEU A 149 19.34 21.00 -5.62
N THR A 150 20.54 21.49 -5.37
CA THR A 150 20.83 22.94 -5.35
C THR A 150 20.55 23.66 -6.68
N LYS A 151 20.52 22.92 -7.80
CA LYS A 151 20.21 23.41 -9.15
C LYS A 151 18.86 22.94 -9.69
N VAL A 152 18.14 22.08 -8.93
CA VAL A 152 16.88 21.52 -9.38
C VAL A 152 15.74 22.49 -9.11
N THR A 153 15.07 22.91 -10.16
CA THR A 153 13.87 23.76 -10.09
C THR A 153 12.61 23.06 -10.56
N ASN A 154 12.75 21.91 -11.23
CA ASN A 154 11.63 21.15 -11.79
C ASN A 154 11.67 19.68 -11.32
N MET A 155 10.57 19.25 -10.66
CA MET A 155 10.31 17.87 -10.23
C MET A 155 8.95 17.36 -10.75
N GLU A 156 8.48 17.97 -11.85
CA GLU A 156 7.19 17.60 -12.44
C GLU A 156 7.18 16.12 -12.83
N SER A 157 6.09 15.42 -12.44
CA SER A 157 5.87 14.00 -12.78
C SER A 157 6.98 13.04 -12.35
N MET A 158 7.84 13.42 -11.37
CA MET A 158 9.04 12.65 -11.01
C MET A 158 8.74 11.19 -10.67
N PHE A 159 7.68 10.93 -9.92
CA PHE A 159 7.23 9.58 -9.53
C PHE A 159 5.85 9.24 -10.12
N LEU A 160 5.39 9.96 -11.14
CA LEU A 160 4.08 9.71 -11.73
C LEU A 160 3.96 8.25 -12.16
N GLY A 161 2.89 7.57 -11.71
CA GLY A 161 2.64 6.18 -12.05
C GLY A 161 3.60 5.17 -11.39
N CYS A 162 4.12 5.48 -10.19
CA CYS A 162 4.91 4.58 -9.36
C CYS A 162 4.06 4.02 -8.20
N PRO A 163 3.16 3.06 -8.43
CA PRO A 163 2.15 2.64 -7.45
C PRO A 163 2.74 2.02 -6.18
N SER A 164 3.90 1.38 -6.26
CA SER A 164 4.58 0.75 -5.11
C SER A 164 5.52 1.70 -4.36
N PHE A 165 5.73 2.92 -4.88
CA PHE A 165 6.68 3.86 -4.27
C PHE A 165 6.15 4.39 -2.93
N ASN A 166 6.90 4.15 -1.86
CA ASN A 166 6.63 4.66 -0.52
C ASN A 166 7.92 4.87 0.26
N GLN A 167 8.93 5.50 -0.37
CA GLN A 167 10.24 5.72 0.23
C GLN A 167 10.34 7.07 0.92
N PRO A 168 11.12 7.21 2.01
CA PRO A 168 11.24 8.45 2.75
C PRO A 168 11.97 9.54 1.95
N LEU A 169 11.34 10.71 1.85
CA LEU A 169 11.87 11.89 1.13
C LEU A 169 12.04 13.12 2.03
N ALA A 170 11.70 13.03 3.33
CA ALA A 170 11.69 14.16 4.27
C ALA A 170 13.03 14.92 4.38
N GLY A 171 14.13 14.27 4.01
CA GLY A 171 15.45 14.86 4.05
C GLY A 171 15.90 15.58 2.78
N TRP A 172 15.09 15.67 1.74
CA TRP A 172 15.43 16.34 0.49
C TRP A 172 15.26 17.85 0.63
N ASP A 173 16.25 18.61 0.14
CA ASP A 173 16.19 20.08 0.08
C ASP A 173 15.51 20.54 -1.20
N VAL A 174 14.20 20.77 -1.15
CA VAL A 174 13.38 21.20 -2.29
C VAL A 174 13.24 22.74 -2.38
N SER A 175 14.00 23.50 -1.57
CA SER A 175 13.87 24.97 -1.44
C SER A 175 14.15 25.76 -2.71
N LYS A 176 14.61 25.13 -3.79
CA LYS A 176 14.81 25.73 -5.11
C LYS A 176 13.73 25.36 -6.13
N VAL A 177 12.89 24.39 -5.79
CA VAL A 177 11.89 23.87 -6.73
C VAL A 177 10.75 24.87 -6.95
N THR A 178 10.34 25.01 -8.19
CA THR A 178 9.25 25.90 -8.62
C THR A 178 8.07 25.15 -9.24
N SER A 179 8.28 23.93 -9.73
CA SER A 179 7.22 23.06 -10.28
C SER A 179 7.28 21.66 -9.67
N MET A 180 6.14 21.20 -9.14
CA MET A 180 5.90 19.86 -8.59
C MET A 180 4.64 19.19 -9.17
N GLY A 181 4.17 19.68 -10.32
CA GLY A 181 2.98 19.15 -10.97
C GLY A 181 3.09 17.63 -11.18
N GLY A 182 2.06 16.86 -10.79
CA GLY A 182 2.01 15.41 -10.97
C GLY A 182 3.09 14.59 -10.25
N MET A 183 3.88 15.19 -9.34
CA MET A 183 5.07 14.54 -8.78
C MET A 183 4.80 13.14 -8.20
N PHE A 184 3.70 12.95 -7.51
CA PHE A 184 3.28 11.67 -6.92
C PHE A 184 1.98 11.14 -7.52
N SER A 185 1.58 11.63 -8.69
CA SER A 185 0.33 11.18 -9.32
C SER A 185 0.35 9.68 -9.60
N GLY A 186 -0.67 8.95 -9.11
CA GLY A 186 -0.76 7.50 -9.23
C GLY A 186 0.19 6.71 -8.31
N CYS A 187 0.78 7.35 -7.30
CA CYS A 187 1.56 6.68 -6.26
C CYS A 187 0.64 6.13 -5.16
N VAL A 188 -0.16 5.12 -5.49
CA VAL A 188 -1.26 4.63 -4.62
C VAL A 188 -0.83 4.21 -3.22
N SER A 189 0.44 3.80 -3.03
CA SER A 189 1.01 3.39 -1.74
C SER A 189 1.72 4.53 -0.99
N PHE A 190 1.91 5.71 -1.62
CA PHE A 190 2.72 6.77 -1.04
C PHE A 190 2.02 7.42 0.15
N ASN A 191 2.69 7.37 1.32
CA ASN A 191 2.21 8.01 2.55
C ASN A 191 3.38 8.41 3.46
N GLN A 192 4.44 9.02 2.89
CA GLN A 192 5.61 9.48 3.65
C GLN A 192 5.47 10.94 4.05
N PRO A 193 6.01 11.34 5.22
CA PRO A 193 5.93 12.71 5.70
C PRO A 193 6.73 13.68 4.83
N LEU A 194 6.08 14.79 4.46
CA LEU A 194 6.65 15.87 3.64
C LEU A 194 6.54 17.24 4.31
N GLU A 195 6.09 17.32 5.54
CA GLU A 195 5.80 18.59 6.26
C GLU A 195 6.99 19.54 6.36
N LYS A 196 8.23 18.99 6.29
CA LYS A 196 9.49 19.76 6.41
C LYS A 196 10.00 20.33 5.08
N TRP A 197 9.32 20.05 3.99
CA TRP A 197 9.71 20.59 2.68
C TRP A 197 9.45 22.09 2.63
N ASP A 198 10.45 22.86 2.23
CA ASP A 198 10.30 24.27 1.89
C ASP A 198 9.75 24.40 0.46
N VAL A 199 8.43 24.56 0.34
CA VAL A 199 7.73 24.74 -0.94
C VAL A 199 7.47 26.22 -1.27
N SER A 200 8.06 27.16 -0.54
CA SER A 200 7.79 28.60 -0.65
C SER A 200 8.11 29.23 -2.03
N LYS A 201 8.75 28.48 -2.93
CA LYS A 201 9.01 28.91 -4.32
C LYS A 201 8.15 28.20 -5.34
N VAL A 202 7.35 27.21 -4.93
CA VAL A 202 6.53 26.45 -5.86
C VAL A 202 5.37 27.30 -6.36
N THR A 203 5.14 27.26 -7.68
CA THR A 203 4.06 27.99 -8.36
C THR A 203 3.05 27.05 -9.02
N ASP A 204 3.42 25.80 -9.26
CA ASP A 204 2.59 24.79 -9.90
C ASP A 204 2.56 23.50 -9.08
N MET A 205 1.36 23.12 -8.60
CA MET A 205 1.06 21.89 -7.86
C MET A 205 -0.07 21.07 -8.52
N ILE A 206 -0.29 21.26 -9.84
CA ILE A 206 -1.32 20.53 -10.58
C ILE A 206 -1.15 19.02 -10.35
N ALA A 207 -2.24 18.34 -9.92
CA ALA A 207 -2.29 16.89 -9.76
C ALA A 207 -1.13 16.27 -8.93
N MET A 208 -0.49 17.04 -8.02
CA MET A 208 0.72 16.60 -7.31
C MET A 208 0.55 15.25 -6.61
N PHE A 209 -0.60 14.99 -5.99
CA PHE A 209 -0.93 13.73 -5.31
C PHE A 209 -2.09 12.98 -5.98
N ALA A 210 -2.48 13.35 -7.21
CA ALA A 210 -3.65 12.76 -7.84
C ALA A 210 -3.56 11.23 -7.90
N GLY A 211 -4.58 10.51 -7.37
CA GLY A 211 -4.58 9.05 -7.31
C GLY A 211 -3.66 8.44 -6.25
N SER A 212 -3.04 9.22 -5.37
CA SER A 212 -2.27 8.73 -4.22
C SER A 212 -3.23 8.37 -3.08
N THR A 213 -3.97 7.29 -3.27
CA THR A 213 -5.10 6.91 -2.41
C THR A 213 -4.74 6.65 -0.95
N ALA A 214 -3.48 6.29 -0.64
CA ALA A 214 -3.00 6.11 0.73
C ALA A 214 -2.53 7.39 1.41
N PHE A 215 -2.33 8.49 0.65
CA PHE A 215 -1.71 9.70 1.17
C PHE A 215 -2.61 10.40 2.19
N ASN A 216 -2.09 10.58 3.42
CA ASN A 216 -2.77 11.30 4.51
C ASN A 216 -1.75 11.91 5.48
N GLN A 217 -0.69 12.55 4.96
CA GLN A 217 0.32 13.20 5.80
C GLN A 217 0.05 14.69 5.97
N PRO A 218 0.43 15.28 7.13
CA PRO A 218 0.22 16.69 7.39
C PRO A 218 1.00 17.57 6.41
N LEU A 219 0.33 18.63 5.94
CA LEU A 219 0.88 19.63 5.02
C LEU A 219 0.62 21.08 5.51
N ALA A 220 0.09 21.27 6.72
CA ALA A 220 -0.31 22.58 7.23
C ALA A 220 0.85 23.59 7.26
N GLY A 221 2.09 23.11 7.45
CA GLY A 221 3.29 23.97 7.48
C GLY A 221 3.80 24.45 6.12
N TRP A 222 3.18 24.05 5.02
CA TRP A 222 3.61 24.47 3.69
C TRP A 222 3.25 25.93 3.37
N ASP A 223 4.21 26.74 2.98
CA ASP A 223 3.99 28.08 2.39
C ASP A 223 3.60 27.95 0.92
N VAL A 224 2.29 27.97 0.65
CA VAL A 224 1.74 27.89 -0.72
C VAL A 224 1.40 29.26 -1.31
N SER A 225 1.82 30.37 -0.67
CA SER A 225 1.46 31.74 -1.06
C SER A 225 1.89 32.17 -2.46
N LYS A 226 2.74 31.39 -3.14
CA LYS A 226 3.13 31.63 -4.54
C LYS A 226 2.45 30.71 -5.54
N VAL A 227 1.71 29.72 -5.07
CA VAL A 227 1.05 28.75 -5.96
C VAL A 227 -0.09 29.45 -6.72
N THR A 228 -0.16 29.21 -8.01
CA THR A 228 -1.19 29.76 -8.90
C THR A 228 -2.12 28.69 -9.46
N LYS A 229 -1.72 27.43 -9.42
CA LYS A 229 -2.48 26.30 -9.97
C LYS A 229 -2.46 25.13 -8.98
N MET A 230 -3.65 24.71 -8.55
CA MET A 230 -3.87 23.56 -7.64
C MET A 230 -4.93 22.57 -8.17
N ASN A 231 -5.30 22.69 -9.45
CA ASN A 231 -6.32 21.79 -9.99
C ASN A 231 -5.88 20.33 -9.87
N SER A 232 -6.82 19.48 -9.47
CA SER A 232 -6.64 18.03 -9.26
C SER A 232 -5.55 17.66 -8.22
N MET A 233 -5.06 18.60 -7.37
CA MET A 233 -3.92 18.33 -6.47
C MET A 233 -4.09 17.07 -5.63
N PHE A 234 -5.29 16.85 -5.08
CA PHE A 234 -5.66 15.68 -4.29
C PHE A 234 -6.73 14.80 -4.97
N TYR A 235 -6.90 14.92 -6.30
CA TYR A 235 -7.87 14.09 -7.02
C TYR A 235 -7.71 12.61 -6.65
N ASN A 236 -8.81 11.95 -6.22
CA ASN A 236 -8.84 10.55 -5.80
C ASN A 236 -7.83 10.20 -4.67
N CYS A 237 -7.57 11.14 -3.75
CA CYS A 237 -6.85 10.87 -2.50
C CYS A 237 -7.85 10.45 -1.42
N SER A 238 -8.41 9.26 -1.55
CA SER A 238 -9.56 8.81 -0.73
C SER A 238 -9.30 8.77 0.78
N SER A 239 -8.03 8.65 1.22
CA SER A 239 -7.64 8.68 2.64
C SER A 239 -7.33 10.08 3.17
N PHE A 240 -7.19 11.09 2.30
CA PHE A 240 -6.71 12.40 2.71
C PHE A 240 -7.74 13.16 3.54
N ASN A 241 -7.36 13.55 4.77
CA ASN A 241 -8.19 14.35 5.68
C ASN A 241 -7.33 15.20 6.64
N GLN A 242 -6.27 15.87 6.11
CA GLN A 242 -5.39 16.71 6.91
C GLN A 242 -5.79 18.19 6.85
N PRO A 243 -5.57 18.96 7.93
CA PRO A 243 -5.91 20.37 7.99
C PRO A 243 -5.11 21.20 6.98
N LEU A 244 -5.81 22.10 6.29
CA LEU A 244 -5.24 23.02 5.29
C LEU A 244 -5.71 24.47 5.50
N ALA A 245 -6.34 24.78 6.66
CA ALA A 245 -6.97 26.08 6.91
C ALA A 245 -5.98 27.26 6.79
N ASP A 246 -4.71 27.04 7.16
CA ASP A 246 -3.68 28.08 7.19
C ASP A 246 -3.03 28.36 5.81
N TRP A 247 -3.44 27.65 4.75
CA TRP A 247 -2.89 27.88 3.42
C TRP A 247 -3.34 29.22 2.82
N ASP A 248 -2.38 30.05 2.40
CA ASP A 248 -2.67 31.24 1.61
C ASP A 248 -2.87 30.89 0.12
N VAL A 249 -4.12 30.70 -0.26
CA VAL A 249 -4.50 30.35 -1.65
C VAL A 249 -4.91 31.60 -2.47
N SER A 250 -4.62 32.79 -2.01
CA SER A 250 -5.09 34.06 -2.60
C SER A 250 -4.65 34.29 -4.05
N LYS A 251 -3.57 33.61 -4.50
CA LYS A 251 -3.06 33.69 -5.88
C LYS A 251 -3.55 32.55 -6.78
N VAL A 252 -4.23 31.56 -6.21
CA VAL A 252 -4.70 30.42 -7.00
C VAL A 252 -5.83 30.83 -7.92
N THR A 253 -5.75 30.46 -9.18
CA THR A 253 -6.74 30.79 -10.21
C THR A 253 -7.58 29.60 -10.65
N LYS A 254 -7.10 28.38 -10.45
CA LYS A 254 -7.81 27.12 -10.80
C LYS A 254 -7.74 26.11 -9.67
N MET A 255 -8.90 25.63 -9.22
CA MET A 255 -9.08 24.62 -8.18
C MET A 255 -10.02 23.48 -8.64
N ASN A 256 -10.28 23.39 -9.95
CA ASN A 256 -11.16 22.32 -10.45
C ASN A 256 -10.62 20.94 -10.07
N SER A 257 -11.51 20.04 -9.64
CA SER A 257 -11.21 18.67 -9.20
C SER A 257 -10.21 18.57 -8.03
N MET A 258 -9.92 19.65 -7.27
CA MET A 258 -8.85 19.65 -6.26
C MET A 258 -9.03 18.56 -5.21
N PHE A 259 -10.23 18.33 -4.73
CA PHE A 259 -10.58 17.28 -3.76
C PHE A 259 -11.56 16.25 -4.34
N GLN A 260 -11.73 16.20 -5.66
CA GLN A 260 -12.64 15.22 -6.27
C GLN A 260 -12.27 13.81 -5.86
N ASP A 261 -13.28 12.99 -5.46
CA ASP A 261 -13.11 11.62 -4.95
C ASP A 261 -12.28 11.49 -3.64
N CYS A 262 -12.14 12.59 -2.87
CA CYS A 262 -11.56 12.57 -1.52
C CYS A 262 -12.63 12.20 -0.50
N SER A 263 -13.05 10.95 -0.47
CA SER A 263 -14.21 10.49 0.33
C SER A 263 -14.09 10.73 1.84
N SER A 264 -12.86 10.79 2.40
CA SER A 264 -12.60 11.05 3.82
C SER A 264 -12.46 12.52 4.16
N PHE A 265 -12.34 13.41 3.17
CA PHE A 265 -12.02 14.82 3.42
C PHE A 265 -13.17 15.58 4.08
N ASN A 266 -12.92 16.16 5.27
CA ASN A 266 -13.87 16.99 6.02
C ASN A 266 -13.16 18.05 6.87
N GLN A 267 -12.18 18.78 6.30
CA GLN A 267 -11.46 19.82 7.02
C GLN A 267 -11.98 21.21 6.69
N PRO A 268 -11.95 22.17 7.67
CA PRO A 268 -12.44 23.51 7.45
C PRO A 268 -11.60 24.29 6.43
N LEU A 269 -12.28 24.96 5.51
CA LEU A 269 -11.68 25.80 4.45
C LEU A 269 -12.33 27.18 4.37
N ASN A 270 -13.20 27.54 5.31
CA ASN A 270 -13.99 28.78 5.26
C ASN A 270 -13.14 30.04 5.12
N ASP A 271 -11.92 30.06 5.69
CA ASP A 271 -11.03 31.22 5.74
C ASP A 271 -10.14 31.37 4.49
N TRP A 272 -10.20 30.43 3.58
CA TRP A 272 -9.50 30.50 2.31
C TRP A 272 -9.91 31.72 1.48
N LYS A 273 -8.94 32.49 0.99
CA LYS A 273 -9.16 33.66 0.14
C LYS A 273 -9.22 33.25 -1.34
N VAL A 274 -10.40 32.78 -1.76
CA VAL A 274 -10.60 32.20 -3.12
C VAL A 274 -11.01 33.23 -4.18
N GLY A 275 -11.00 34.54 -3.88
CA GLY A 275 -11.46 35.58 -4.78
C GLY A 275 -10.68 35.76 -6.08
N SER A 276 -9.59 35.01 -6.31
CA SER A 276 -8.88 34.95 -7.59
C SER A 276 -9.25 33.72 -8.44
N VAL A 277 -10.01 32.79 -7.88
CA VAL A 277 -10.35 31.53 -8.55
C VAL A 277 -11.41 31.76 -9.63
N THR A 278 -11.19 31.16 -10.80
CA THR A 278 -12.10 31.23 -11.94
C THR A 278 -12.77 29.89 -12.26
N ASP A 279 -12.22 28.78 -11.80
CA ASP A 279 -12.72 27.43 -12.07
C ASP A 279 -12.72 26.56 -10.81
N MET A 280 -13.92 26.14 -10.38
CA MET A 280 -14.18 25.24 -9.24
C MET A 280 -14.98 24.00 -9.65
N GLY A 281 -15.04 23.70 -10.94
CA GLY A 281 -15.76 22.50 -11.42
C GLY A 281 -15.23 21.24 -10.75
N TYR A 282 -16.11 20.35 -10.28
CA TYR A 282 -15.81 19.09 -9.59
C TYR A 282 -15.03 19.22 -8.28
N MET A 283 -14.82 20.42 -7.73
CA MET A 283 -13.84 20.64 -6.63
C MET A 283 -14.02 19.69 -5.46
N PHE A 284 -15.25 19.42 -5.03
CA PHE A 284 -15.59 18.49 -3.94
C PHE A 284 -16.44 17.31 -4.44
N SER A 285 -16.49 17.06 -5.75
CA SER A 285 -17.27 15.94 -6.29
C SER A 285 -16.90 14.62 -5.60
N ALA A 286 -17.88 13.87 -5.11
CA ALA A 286 -17.73 12.62 -4.36
C ALA A 286 -16.93 12.74 -3.04
N CYS A 287 -16.81 13.93 -2.45
CA CYS A 287 -16.36 14.11 -1.07
C CYS A 287 -17.50 13.72 -0.11
N THR A 288 -17.74 12.43 0.06
CA THR A 288 -18.93 11.92 0.76
C THR A 288 -19.02 12.30 2.23
N SER A 289 -17.88 12.60 2.87
CA SER A 289 -17.79 13.03 4.29
C SER A 289 -17.80 14.55 4.46
N PHE A 290 -17.70 15.33 3.40
CA PHE A 290 -17.53 16.77 3.48
C PHE A 290 -18.80 17.46 3.99
N ASP A 291 -18.68 18.13 5.18
CA ASP A 291 -19.74 18.90 5.82
C ASP A 291 -19.16 20.14 6.50
N GLN A 292 -18.42 20.98 5.74
CA GLN A 292 -17.81 22.20 6.25
C GLN A 292 -18.42 23.43 5.58
N SER A 293 -18.54 24.52 6.37
CA SER A 293 -19.01 25.80 5.84
C SER A 293 -18.02 26.41 4.87
N LEU A 294 -18.55 26.98 3.79
CA LEU A 294 -17.82 27.77 2.80
C LEU A 294 -18.42 29.20 2.70
N ALA A 295 -19.12 29.63 3.75
CA ALA A 295 -19.86 30.90 3.76
C ALA A 295 -18.95 32.13 3.56
N GLY A 296 -17.66 32.04 3.94
CA GLY A 296 -16.67 33.11 3.77
C GLY A 296 -16.06 33.24 2.37
N TRP A 297 -16.43 32.37 1.43
CA TRP A 297 -15.82 32.37 0.08
C TRP A 297 -16.38 33.46 -0.82
N ASP A 298 -15.50 34.21 -1.48
CA ASP A 298 -15.83 35.11 -2.58
C ASP A 298 -15.73 34.35 -3.90
N VAL A 299 -16.88 33.96 -4.47
CA VAL A 299 -17.00 33.23 -5.74
C VAL A 299 -17.35 34.13 -6.93
N SER A 300 -17.26 35.45 -6.77
CA SER A 300 -17.71 36.44 -7.78
C SER A 300 -16.96 36.40 -9.10
N LYS A 301 -15.79 35.73 -9.14
CA LYS A 301 -15.01 35.53 -10.38
C LYS A 301 -15.10 34.12 -10.93
N VAL A 302 -15.79 33.22 -10.24
CA VAL A 302 -15.88 31.82 -10.67
C VAL A 302 -16.80 31.69 -11.86
N THR A 303 -16.26 31.21 -12.97
CA THR A 303 -17.04 31.02 -14.23
C THR A 303 -17.53 29.59 -14.42
N ASN A 304 -17.02 28.61 -13.66
CA ASN A 304 -17.42 27.22 -13.76
C ASN A 304 -17.55 26.59 -12.35
N MET A 305 -18.74 26.06 -12.05
CA MET A 305 -19.08 25.34 -10.81
C MET A 305 -19.81 24.00 -11.08
N ASN A 306 -19.69 23.47 -12.32
CA ASN A 306 -20.34 22.20 -12.63
C ASN A 306 -19.87 21.09 -11.69
N LEU A 307 -20.82 20.24 -11.23
CA LEU A 307 -20.58 19.10 -10.36
C LEU A 307 -19.76 19.42 -9.08
N MET A 308 -19.72 20.69 -8.63
CA MET A 308 -18.84 21.13 -7.53
C MET A 308 -19.04 20.32 -6.26
N PHE A 309 -20.29 19.99 -5.91
CA PHE A 309 -20.67 19.20 -4.74
C PHE A 309 -21.37 17.87 -5.12
N TYR A 310 -21.19 17.41 -6.36
CA TYR A 310 -21.81 16.16 -6.81
C TYR A 310 -21.51 15.01 -5.82
N ASN A 311 -22.57 14.32 -5.31
CA ASN A 311 -22.47 13.26 -4.32
C ASN A 311 -21.79 13.65 -2.98
N CYS A 312 -21.77 14.91 -2.58
CA CYS A 312 -21.40 15.32 -1.22
C CYS A 312 -22.55 14.99 -0.25
N ARG A 313 -22.68 13.73 0.10
CA ARG A 313 -23.86 13.23 0.83
C ARG A 313 -24.02 13.78 2.23
N ALA A 314 -22.92 14.10 2.92
CA ALA A 314 -22.94 14.65 4.28
C ALA A 314 -23.23 16.14 4.30
N LEU A 315 -22.99 16.86 3.21
CA LEU A 315 -23.02 18.33 3.15
C LEU A 315 -24.39 18.89 3.58
N ASN A 316 -24.38 19.69 4.65
CA ASN A 316 -25.56 20.41 5.14
C ASN A 316 -25.21 21.74 5.86
N GLN A 317 -24.09 22.38 5.48
CA GLN A 317 -23.67 23.65 6.08
C GLN A 317 -24.21 24.85 5.32
N PRO A 318 -24.48 25.97 6.02
CA PRO A 318 -24.84 27.23 5.35
C PRO A 318 -23.72 27.67 4.41
N MET A 319 -24.11 28.09 3.19
CA MET A 319 -23.18 28.50 2.13
C MET A 319 -22.97 30.00 2.03
N GLY A 320 -23.48 30.77 3.01
CA GLY A 320 -23.41 32.26 3.00
C GLY A 320 -24.17 32.91 1.86
N ASN A 321 -23.73 34.10 1.47
CA ASN A 321 -24.38 34.94 0.45
C ASN A 321 -23.49 35.02 -0.78
N TRP A 322 -23.38 33.94 -1.53
CA TRP A 322 -22.55 33.89 -2.74
C TRP A 322 -23.12 34.81 -3.84
N THR A 323 -22.24 35.54 -4.50
CA THR A 323 -22.54 36.29 -5.71
C THR A 323 -21.89 35.61 -6.90
N PHE A 324 -22.73 35.12 -7.84
CA PHE A 324 -22.21 34.46 -9.04
C PHE A 324 -21.66 35.45 -10.06
N CYS A 325 -20.58 35.03 -10.73
CA CYS A 325 -20.08 35.74 -11.90
C CYS A 325 -21.17 35.85 -12.97
N LYS A 326 -21.25 37.01 -13.64
CA LYS A 326 -22.22 37.18 -14.75
C LYS A 326 -21.92 36.27 -15.92
N GLU A 327 -20.64 35.93 -16.12
CA GLU A 327 -20.14 35.06 -17.18
C GLU A 327 -20.13 33.59 -16.77
N ILE A 328 -20.88 33.20 -15.72
CA ILE A 328 -20.90 31.81 -15.27
C ILE A 328 -21.35 30.88 -16.38
N SER A 329 -20.50 29.92 -16.75
CA SER A 329 -20.72 29.01 -17.88
C SER A 329 -21.55 27.79 -17.47
N SER A 330 -21.31 27.22 -16.28
CA SER A 330 -22.00 26.02 -15.80
C SER A 330 -22.10 25.94 -14.28
N THR A 331 -23.30 25.49 -13.85
CA THR A 331 -23.67 25.08 -12.51
C THR A 331 -24.34 23.71 -12.55
N ASP A 332 -24.15 22.97 -13.66
CA ASP A 332 -24.86 21.72 -13.92
C ASP A 332 -24.52 20.67 -12.84
N GLN A 333 -25.56 19.98 -12.35
CA GLN A 333 -25.48 18.93 -11.34
C GLN A 333 -24.71 19.32 -10.06
N MET A 334 -24.63 20.63 -9.74
CA MET A 334 -23.83 21.16 -8.63
C MET A 334 -24.14 20.47 -7.30
N PHE A 335 -25.42 20.21 -6.98
CA PHE A 335 -25.88 19.54 -5.76
C PHE A 335 -26.46 18.13 -6.00
N TYR A 336 -26.24 17.53 -7.17
CA TYR A 336 -26.76 16.20 -7.42
C TYR A 336 -26.19 15.19 -6.39
N GLY A 337 -27.08 14.46 -5.71
CA GLY A 337 -26.67 13.48 -4.70
C GLY A 337 -26.30 14.06 -3.33
N CYS A 338 -26.47 15.36 -3.08
CA CYS A 338 -26.30 15.98 -1.77
C CYS A 338 -27.51 15.68 -0.87
N SER A 339 -27.67 14.42 -0.49
CA SER A 339 -28.89 13.90 0.16
C SER A 339 -29.16 14.45 1.57
N SER A 340 -28.18 15.11 2.21
CA SER A 340 -28.35 15.78 3.50
C SER A 340 -28.56 17.28 3.38
N PHE A 341 -28.37 17.88 2.20
CA PHE A 341 -28.38 19.33 2.05
C PHE A 341 -29.79 19.92 2.24
N ASN A 342 -29.97 20.68 3.32
CA ASN A 342 -31.22 21.33 3.71
C ASN A 342 -30.98 22.76 4.18
N GLN A 343 -30.42 23.61 3.32
CA GLN A 343 -30.13 25.00 3.61
C GLN A 343 -30.79 25.92 2.59
N SER A 344 -31.21 27.12 3.05
CA SER A 344 -31.70 28.14 2.14
C SER A 344 -30.55 28.75 1.31
N LEU A 345 -30.78 28.91 0.04
CA LEU A 345 -29.89 29.59 -0.92
C LEU A 345 -30.41 31.01 -1.28
N GLY A 346 -31.40 31.51 -0.54
CA GLY A 346 -32.04 32.78 -0.82
C GLY A 346 -31.10 34.00 -0.78
N GLY A 347 -29.95 33.89 -0.07
CA GLY A 347 -28.91 34.94 -0.08
C GLY A 347 -28.02 34.95 -1.32
N TRP A 348 -28.10 33.92 -2.18
CA TRP A 348 -27.25 33.85 -3.38
C TRP A 348 -27.73 34.77 -4.49
N LYS A 349 -26.80 35.56 -5.04
CA LYS A 349 -27.06 36.36 -6.24
C LYS A 349 -26.75 35.52 -7.48
N ILE A 350 -27.72 34.70 -7.86
CA ILE A 350 -27.53 33.74 -8.96
C ILE A 350 -27.68 34.41 -10.34
N GLN A 351 -26.90 33.90 -11.29
CA GLN A 351 -26.91 34.35 -12.69
C GLN A 351 -27.37 33.21 -13.63
N LYS A 352 -27.50 31.98 -13.10
CA LYS A 352 -27.89 30.77 -13.81
C LYS A 352 -28.59 29.82 -12.84
N ALA A 353 -29.42 28.92 -13.34
CA ALA A 353 -30.05 27.88 -12.54
C ALA A 353 -29.05 26.99 -11.87
N ILE A 354 -29.30 26.60 -10.61
CA ILE A 354 -28.46 25.70 -9.83
C ILE A 354 -28.90 24.26 -10.10
N GLY A 355 -28.00 23.44 -10.65
CA GLY A 355 -28.28 22.05 -10.98
C GLY A 355 -28.32 21.13 -9.78
N GLY A 356 -29.20 20.12 -9.84
CA GLY A 356 -29.27 19.02 -8.87
C GLY A 356 -30.07 19.30 -7.60
N LEU A 357 -30.75 20.42 -7.44
CA LEU A 357 -31.56 20.73 -6.25
C LEU A 357 -32.61 19.67 -5.93
N ARG A 358 -33.18 19.02 -6.94
CA ARG A 358 -34.18 17.93 -6.81
C ARG A 358 -33.66 16.71 -6.01
N ASN A 359 -32.33 16.56 -5.90
CA ASN A 359 -31.68 15.44 -5.20
C ASN A 359 -31.20 15.81 -3.79
N THR A 360 -31.59 16.99 -3.29
CA THR A 360 -31.26 17.47 -1.95
C THR A 360 -32.34 17.09 -0.93
N ALA A 361 -32.05 17.28 0.34
CA ALA A 361 -33.03 17.18 1.44
C ALA A 361 -33.76 18.48 1.71
N MET A 362 -33.74 19.44 0.79
CA MET A 362 -34.28 20.79 1.01
C MET A 362 -35.74 20.72 1.44
N SER A 363 -36.02 21.23 2.62
CA SER A 363 -37.34 21.24 3.22
C SER A 363 -38.26 22.31 2.57
N PRO A 364 -39.57 22.19 2.71
CA PRO A 364 -40.50 23.21 2.21
C PRO A 364 -40.19 24.62 2.70
N SER A 365 -39.84 24.81 3.97
CA SER A 365 -39.47 26.12 4.49
C SER A 365 -38.13 26.62 3.90
N ASN A 366 -37.11 25.79 3.77
CA ASN A 366 -35.83 26.20 3.19
C ASN A 366 -35.93 26.48 1.69
N TYR A 367 -36.75 25.68 0.95
CA TYR A 367 -37.00 25.97 -0.45
C TYR A 367 -37.84 27.27 -0.62
N SER A 368 -38.89 27.48 0.22
CA SER A 368 -39.64 28.71 0.23
C SER A 368 -38.77 29.91 0.59
N ALA A 369 -37.96 29.83 1.63
CA ALA A 369 -37.01 30.87 2.02
C ALA A 369 -36.04 31.18 0.89
N THR A 370 -35.63 30.16 0.10
CA THR A 370 -34.82 30.32 -1.10
C THR A 370 -35.50 31.15 -2.14
N LEU A 371 -36.76 30.78 -2.48
CA LEU A 371 -37.59 31.52 -3.45
C LEU A 371 -37.83 32.97 -2.98
N VAL A 372 -38.20 33.17 -1.71
CA VAL A 372 -38.41 34.50 -1.11
C VAL A 372 -37.12 35.32 -1.21
N GLY A 373 -35.97 34.78 -0.80
CA GLY A 373 -34.72 35.46 -0.89
C GLY A 373 -34.36 35.89 -2.31
N TRP A 374 -34.56 35.05 -3.29
CA TRP A 374 -34.31 35.39 -4.71
C TRP A 374 -35.28 36.43 -5.25
N ALA A 375 -36.58 36.35 -4.89
CA ALA A 375 -37.59 37.25 -5.38
C ALA A 375 -37.36 38.73 -5.00
N VAL A 376 -36.79 38.98 -3.83
CA VAL A 376 -36.52 40.31 -3.30
C VAL A 376 -35.18 40.91 -3.76
N GLN A 377 -34.32 40.15 -4.40
CA GLN A 377 -33.05 40.70 -4.90
C GLN A 377 -33.19 41.38 -6.25
N SER A 378 -32.44 42.47 -6.43
CA SER A 378 -32.40 43.27 -7.66
C SER A 378 -31.29 42.86 -8.65
N GLU A 379 -30.24 42.18 -8.17
CA GLU A 379 -29.03 41.89 -8.94
C GLU A 379 -28.94 40.40 -9.36
N ILE A 380 -30.07 39.76 -9.61
CA ILE A 380 -30.14 38.38 -10.16
C ILE A 380 -30.51 38.39 -11.63
N ALA A 381 -30.11 37.33 -12.33
CA ALA A 381 -30.46 37.21 -13.75
C ALA A 381 -31.99 37.13 -13.98
N GLU A 382 -32.46 37.68 -15.10
CA GLU A 382 -33.78 37.41 -15.63
C GLU A 382 -33.75 36.10 -16.46
N ASN A 383 -34.96 35.53 -16.70
CA ASN A 383 -35.15 34.38 -17.58
C ASN A 383 -34.37 33.13 -17.18
N VAL A 384 -34.20 32.88 -15.88
CA VAL A 384 -33.49 31.69 -15.37
C VAL A 384 -34.43 30.48 -15.52
N ASN A 385 -33.95 29.49 -16.24
CA ASN A 385 -34.66 28.22 -16.43
C ASN A 385 -34.14 27.12 -15.52
N PHE A 386 -34.85 26.79 -14.44
CA PHE A 386 -34.59 25.66 -13.60
C PHE A 386 -35.04 24.33 -14.19
N GLY A 387 -36.02 24.33 -15.11
CA GLY A 387 -36.57 23.11 -15.67
C GLY A 387 -36.87 22.05 -14.59
N SER A 388 -36.41 20.83 -14.78
CA SER A 388 -36.62 19.72 -13.84
C SER A 388 -35.66 19.71 -12.62
N GLU A 389 -34.77 20.71 -12.45
CA GLU A 389 -33.83 20.74 -11.35
C GLU A 389 -34.49 20.93 -9.98
N VAL A 390 -35.71 21.44 -9.96
CA VAL A 390 -36.51 21.60 -8.74
C VAL A 390 -37.64 20.58 -8.61
N ARG A 391 -37.71 19.58 -9.49
CA ARG A 391 -38.80 18.58 -9.51
C ARG A 391 -38.91 17.84 -8.18
N GLY A 392 -40.12 17.87 -7.60
CA GLY A 392 -40.42 17.23 -6.32
C GLY A 392 -40.06 18.07 -5.08
N LEU A 393 -39.44 19.25 -5.23
CA LEU A 393 -39.37 20.19 -4.14
C LEU A 393 -40.78 20.75 -3.84
N VAL A 394 -40.99 21.10 -2.56
CA VAL A 394 -42.28 21.60 -2.08
C VAL A 394 -42.09 23.00 -1.54
N TYR A 395 -43.00 23.91 -1.87
CA TYR A 395 -43.03 25.27 -1.34
C TYR A 395 -44.37 25.56 -0.66
N ASN A 396 -44.31 26.40 0.39
CA ASN A 396 -45.44 26.82 1.20
C ASN A 396 -46.09 28.12 0.68
N ASN A 397 -46.97 28.77 1.47
CA ASN A 397 -47.65 30.02 1.14
C ASN A 397 -46.67 31.18 0.84
N GLU A 398 -45.57 31.30 1.62
CA GLU A 398 -44.57 32.35 1.44
C GLU A 398 -43.82 32.13 0.11
N GLY A 399 -43.41 30.90 -0.15
CA GLY A 399 -42.74 30.51 -1.39
C GLY A 399 -43.66 30.68 -2.63
N LYS A 400 -44.98 30.55 -2.49
CA LYS A 400 -45.95 30.73 -3.60
C LYS A 400 -45.88 32.14 -4.19
N THR A 401 -46.02 33.17 -3.36
CA THR A 401 -45.98 34.56 -3.79
C THR A 401 -44.60 34.90 -4.39
N ALA A 402 -43.53 34.42 -3.77
CA ALA A 402 -42.16 34.62 -4.26
C ALA A 402 -41.93 33.98 -5.63
N ARG A 403 -42.41 32.75 -5.79
CA ARG A 403 -42.31 31.99 -7.05
C ARG A 403 -43.05 32.70 -8.17
N GLU A 404 -44.24 33.21 -7.91
CA GLU A 404 -45.04 34.00 -8.88
C GLU A 404 -44.27 35.28 -9.30
N ALA A 405 -43.62 35.98 -8.36
CA ALA A 405 -42.81 37.15 -8.66
C ALA A 405 -41.55 36.78 -9.50
N LEU A 406 -40.92 35.63 -9.28
CA LEU A 406 -39.83 35.13 -10.10
C LEU A 406 -40.29 34.76 -11.52
N ILE A 407 -41.44 34.11 -11.66
CA ILE A 407 -42.06 33.83 -12.97
C ILE A 407 -42.31 35.13 -13.73
N ALA A 408 -42.76 36.17 -13.05
CA ALA A 408 -42.92 37.49 -13.67
C ALA A 408 -41.61 38.12 -14.18
N LYS A 409 -40.43 37.67 -13.63
CA LYS A 409 -39.07 37.99 -14.11
C LYS A 409 -38.60 37.02 -15.23
N GLY A 410 -39.47 36.18 -15.76
CA GLY A 410 -39.15 35.21 -16.82
C GLY A 410 -38.54 33.90 -16.35
N TRP A 411 -38.53 33.63 -15.03
CA TRP A 411 -38.04 32.37 -14.52
C TRP A 411 -39.00 31.24 -14.80
N SER A 412 -38.48 30.02 -14.97
CA SER A 412 -39.27 28.79 -15.16
C SER A 412 -38.86 27.68 -14.21
N PHE A 413 -39.86 26.97 -13.69
CA PHE A 413 -39.75 25.87 -12.76
C PHE A 413 -40.63 24.73 -13.24
N ASP A 414 -40.11 23.48 -13.28
CA ASP A 414 -40.88 22.30 -13.70
C ASP A 414 -40.91 21.24 -12.60
N GLY A 415 -42.14 20.95 -12.12
CA GLY A 415 -42.43 19.86 -11.22
C GLY A 415 -42.16 20.11 -9.74
N ASP A 416 -41.86 21.33 -9.30
CA ASP A 416 -42.00 21.74 -7.92
C ASP A 416 -43.48 21.85 -7.54
N LYS A 417 -43.82 21.66 -6.26
CA LYS A 417 -45.21 21.53 -5.81
C LYS A 417 -45.56 22.56 -4.74
N TYR A 418 -46.71 23.22 -4.93
CA TYR A 418 -47.32 24.02 -3.89
C TYR A 418 -47.99 23.10 -2.83
N GLN A 419 -47.73 23.37 -1.56
CA GLN A 419 -48.42 22.75 -0.44
C GLN A 419 -48.60 23.80 0.66
N GLY A 420 -49.80 24.30 0.84
CA GLY A 420 -50.09 25.40 1.78
C GLY A 420 -49.94 25.02 3.24
N SER A 421 -50.13 23.74 3.58
CA SER A 421 -50.02 23.19 4.95
C SER A 421 -49.40 21.82 4.90
N GLY A 422 -48.73 21.38 5.96
CA GLY A 422 -48.20 20.04 5.97
C GLY A 422 -47.19 19.73 7.08
N VAL A 423 -46.58 18.55 6.97
CA VAL A 423 -45.49 18.07 7.79
C VAL A 423 -44.39 17.50 6.90
N ALA A 424 -43.14 17.71 7.27
CA ALA A 424 -42.00 17.08 6.61
C ALA A 424 -40.98 16.50 7.62
N ILE A 425 -40.52 15.30 7.35
CA ILE A 425 -39.30 14.73 7.97
C ILE A 425 -38.18 14.85 6.94
N THR A 426 -37.03 15.37 7.38
CA THR A 426 -35.82 15.47 6.56
C THR A 426 -34.61 14.90 7.26
N PRO A 427 -33.76 14.14 6.55
CA PRO A 427 -33.85 13.74 5.13
C PRO A 427 -34.95 12.70 4.86
N ARG A 428 -35.33 12.51 3.60
CA ARG A 428 -36.33 11.50 3.19
C ARG A 428 -35.81 10.07 3.19
N SER A 429 -34.48 9.90 3.24
CA SER A 429 -33.83 8.60 3.40
C SER A 429 -32.56 8.77 4.22
N LEU A 430 -32.21 7.75 5.01
CA LEU A 430 -31.06 7.77 5.89
C LEU A 430 -30.47 6.36 6.04
N ARG A 431 -29.13 6.25 5.93
CA ARG A 431 -28.39 5.09 6.44
C ARG A 431 -27.96 5.39 7.88
N LEU A 432 -28.33 4.54 8.81
CA LEU A 432 -28.07 4.70 10.26
C LEU A 432 -27.19 3.54 10.75
N VAL A 433 -26.05 3.85 11.30
CA VAL A 433 -25.19 2.85 11.94
C VAL A 433 -25.91 2.27 13.16
N LEU A 434 -25.88 0.94 13.29
CA LEU A 434 -26.44 0.24 14.44
C LEU A 434 -25.94 0.86 15.76
N THR A 435 -26.82 1.01 16.73
CA THR A 435 -26.63 1.66 18.05
C THR A 435 -26.41 3.17 18.03
N LYS A 436 -26.17 3.80 16.89
CA LYS A 436 -26.02 5.26 16.79
C LYS A 436 -27.36 5.97 16.80
N GLU A 437 -27.31 7.22 17.27
CA GLU A 437 -28.46 8.12 17.29
C GLU A 437 -28.30 9.22 16.26
N ARG A 438 -29.44 9.66 15.71
CA ARG A 438 -29.55 10.83 14.83
C ARG A 438 -30.81 11.59 15.16
N ILE A 439 -30.79 12.90 14.90
CA ILE A 439 -31.99 13.73 14.94
C ILE A 439 -32.34 14.07 13.49
N LEU A 440 -33.52 13.70 13.09
CA LEU A 440 -34.14 14.11 11.84
C LEU A 440 -34.83 15.45 12.06
N SER A 441 -34.78 16.35 11.10
CA SER A 441 -35.57 17.59 11.17
C SER A 441 -37.05 17.26 10.95
N LEU A 442 -37.90 17.83 11.77
CA LEU A 442 -39.36 17.75 11.65
C LEU A 442 -39.91 19.16 11.50
N GLU A 443 -40.63 19.39 10.45
CA GLU A 443 -41.16 20.70 10.12
C GLU A 443 -42.68 20.62 9.94
N LYS A 444 -43.40 21.62 10.49
CA LYS A 444 -44.85 21.85 10.27
C LYS A 444 -45.04 23.24 9.65
N TRP A 445 -45.98 23.38 8.77
CA TRP A 445 -46.35 24.67 8.23
C TRP A 445 -47.85 24.72 7.89
N GLY A 446 -48.46 25.90 8.00
CA GLY A 446 -49.88 26.15 7.67
C GLY A 446 -50.86 25.31 8.49
N VAL A 447 -50.45 24.79 9.65
CA VAL A 447 -51.27 24.08 10.65
C VAL A 447 -51.11 24.78 12.02
N GLU A 448 -52.08 24.58 12.92
CA GLU A 448 -52.00 25.15 14.27
C GLU A 448 -50.89 24.49 15.08
N ASP A 449 -50.23 25.25 15.96
CA ASP A 449 -49.19 24.72 16.85
C ASP A 449 -49.71 23.58 17.77
N THR A 450 -50.98 23.61 18.10
CA THR A 450 -51.66 22.61 18.91
C THR A 450 -51.86 21.28 18.20
N GLU A 451 -51.75 21.23 16.86
CA GLU A 451 -51.89 19.98 16.12
C GLU A 451 -50.68 19.10 16.32
N GLU A 452 -50.93 17.87 16.82
CA GLU A 452 -49.87 16.95 17.20
C GLU A 452 -49.40 16.11 16.00
N VAL A 453 -48.09 15.85 15.96
CA VAL A 453 -47.46 14.91 15.02
C VAL A 453 -47.42 13.54 15.68
N THR A 454 -47.98 12.56 15.05
CA THR A 454 -47.83 11.15 15.42
C THR A 454 -46.75 10.51 14.57
N LEU A 455 -45.92 9.64 15.19
CA LEU A 455 -44.84 8.93 14.53
C LEU A 455 -45.18 7.42 14.50
N LYS A 456 -44.92 6.76 13.36
CA LYS A 456 -45.07 5.33 13.22
C LYS A 456 -43.93 4.75 12.37
N SER A 457 -43.33 3.66 12.84
CA SER A 457 -42.39 2.84 12.02
C SER A 457 -43.16 1.74 11.29
N SER A 458 -42.74 1.42 10.07
CA SER A 458 -43.30 0.26 9.32
C SER A 458 -42.85 -1.07 9.90
N GLU A 459 -41.68 -1.10 10.58
CA GLU A 459 -41.08 -2.28 11.22
C GLU A 459 -40.76 -1.97 12.67
N GLU A 460 -41.29 -2.75 13.58
CA GLU A 460 -41.04 -2.62 15.00
C GLU A 460 -39.64 -3.18 15.34
N GLY A 461 -38.94 -2.55 16.29
CA GLY A 461 -37.66 -3.02 16.80
C GLY A 461 -36.43 -2.76 15.89
N VAL A 462 -36.59 -2.22 14.69
CA VAL A 462 -35.46 -1.79 13.83
C VAL A 462 -34.87 -0.48 14.35
N ILE A 463 -35.73 0.47 14.73
CA ILE A 463 -35.34 1.75 15.33
C ILE A 463 -36.17 2.03 16.59
N SER A 464 -35.62 2.81 17.54
CA SER A 464 -36.42 3.60 18.46
C SER A 464 -36.55 5.02 17.91
N TYR A 465 -37.67 5.66 18.21
CA TYR A 465 -37.94 7.02 17.74
C TYR A 465 -38.79 7.79 18.76
N ALA A 466 -38.50 9.10 18.88
CA ALA A 466 -39.26 10.01 19.71
C ALA A 466 -39.13 11.45 19.17
N LEU A 467 -40.17 12.27 19.39
CA LEU A 467 -40.03 13.70 19.13
C LEU A 467 -38.99 14.31 20.07
N THR A 468 -38.27 15.31 19.59
CA THR A 468 -37.45 16.19 20.45
C THR A 468 -38.32 17.05 21.36
N GLU A 469 -37.78 17.59 22.48
CA GLU A 469 -38.51 18.40 23.45
C GLU A 469 -39.12 19.65 22.79
N ASP A 470 -38.41 20.23 21.81
CA ASP A 470 -38.87 21.40 21.05
C ASP A 470 -39.86 21.04 19.93
N LYS A 471 -40.16 19.76 19.75
CA LYS A 471 -41.02 19.20 18.70
C LYS A 471 -40.59 19.54 17.26
N LYS A 472 -39.35 20.03 17.06
CA LYS A 472 -38.77 20.36 15.75
C LYS A 472 -37.88 19.26 15.16
N GLY A 473 -37.78 18.14 15.84
CA GLY A 473 -36.99 17.00 15.40
C GLY A 473 -37.56 15.68 15.84
N VAL A 474 -37.06 14.62 15.21
CA VAL A 474 -37.29 13.23 15.61
C VAL A 474 -35.95 12.60 15.95
N ARG A 475 -35.76 12.25 17.22
CA ARG A 475 -34.59 11.46 17.65
C ARG A 475 -34.82 10.02 17.28
N ILE A 476 -33.91 9.42 16.56
CA ILE A 476 -33.93 8.01 16.17
C ILE A 476 -32.65 7.32 16.60
N LYS A 477 -32.75 6.02 16.91
CA LYS A 477 -31.60 5.17 17.23
C LYS A 477 -31.75 3.82 16.56
N GLY A 478 -30.71 3.33 15.90
CA GLY A 478 -30.68 1.99 15.34
C GLY A 478 -30.63 0.93 16.44
N LEU A 479 -31.59 -0.01 16.48
CA LEU A 479 -31.69 -1.09 17.47
C LEU A 479 -31.34 -2.45 16.88
N LYS A 480 -31.69 -2.66 15.62
CA LYS A 480 -31.47 -3.91 14.89
C LYS A 480 -31.19 -3.58 13.43
N GLU A 481 -30.30 -4.34 12.81
CA GLU A 481 -30.07 -4.29 11.37
C GLU A 481 -31.36 -4.56 10.60
N GLY A 482 -31.58 -3.74 9.56
CA GLY A 482 -32.77 -3.84 8.73
C GLY A 482 -33.19 -2.50 8.16
N ALA A 483 -34.28 -2.51 7.42
CA ALA A 483 -34.87 -1.31 6.84
C ALA A 483 -36.27 -1.08 7.42
N CYS A 484 -36.62 0.18 7.65
CA CYS A 484 -37.96 0.59 8.03
C CYS A 484 -38.30 1.95 7.43
N ARG A 485 -39.59 2.26 7.38
CA ARG A 485 -40.10 3.58 7.00
C ARG A 485 -40.69 4.25 8.23
N LEU A 486 -40.12 5.36 8.65
CA LEU A 486 -40.69 6.22 9.68
C LEU A 486 -41.65 7.20 9.03
N THR A 487 -42.87 7.23 9.50
CA THR A 487 -43.97 8.10 9.02
C THR A 487 -44.34 9.09 10.13
N ALA A 488 -44.32 10.38 9.80
CA ALA A 488 -44.94 11.44 10.61
C ALA A 488 -46.31 11.81 10.02
N THR A 489 -47.30 11.91 10.87
CA THR A 489 -48.69 12.22 10.45
C THR A 489 -49.26 13.32 11.32
N ILE A 490 -49.85 14.32 10.71
CA ILE A 490 -50.86 15.22 11.32
C ILE A 490 -52.21 14.71 10.91
N ALA A 491 -53.11 14.44 11.87
CA ALA A 491 -54.43 13.90 11.60
C ALA A 491 -55.26 14.91 10.82
N ALA A 492 -56.24 14.40 10.06
CA ALA A 492 -57.23 15.26 9.43
C ALA A 492 -58.02 16.06 10.46
N LYS A 493 -58.39 17.29 10.14
CA LYS A 493 -59.22 18.14 10.98
C LYS A 493 -60.46 18.50 10.16
N ASP A 494 -61.60 18.01 10.62
CA ASP A 494 -62.88 18.15 9.90
C ASP A 494 -63.15 19.61 9.50
N GLY A 495 -63.44 19.79 8.21
CA GLY A 495 -63.72 21.10 7.62
C GLY A 495 -62.53 22.04 7.47
N VAL A 496 -61.30 21.61 7.87
CA VAL A 496 -60.08 22.43 7.84
C VAL A 496 -59.04 21.84 6.87
N HIS A 497 -58.65 20.57 7.04
CA HIS A 497 -57.66 19.92 6.16
C HIS A 497 -57.74 18.40 6.24
N GLU A 498 -57.30 17.75 5.18
CA GLU A 498 -57.01 16.32 5.15
C GLU A 498 -55.78 16.00 6.00
N ALA A 499 -55.53 14.69 6.27
CA ALA A 499 -54.33 14.25 6.98
C ALA A 499 -53.07 14.51 6.15
N TYR A 500 -52.05 15.08 6.81
CA TYR A 500 -50.73 15.26 6.21
C TYR A 500 -49.80 14.16 6.65
N THR A 501 -49.03 13.62 5.73
CA THR A 501 -48.05 12.59 6.02
C THR A 501 -46.69 12.89 5.39
N SER A 502 -45.61 12.55 6.10
CA SER A 502 -44.28 12.56 5.55
C SER A 502 -43.51 11.35 5.99
N THR A 503 -42.60 10.84 5.14
CA THR A 503 -41.90 9.62 5.41
C THR A 503 -40.40 9.78 5.26
N CYS A 504 -39.64 9.00 6.07
CA CYS A 504 -38.21 8.81 5.94
C CYS A 504 -37.90 7.29 5.85
N ASP A 505 -37.24 6.87 4.80
CA ASP A 505 -36.75 5.50 4.65
C ASP A 505 -35.44 5.35 5.39
N ILE A 506 -35.36 4.46 6.37
CA ILE A 506 -34.20 4.28 7.24
C ILE A 506 -33.65 2.86 7.04
N SER A 507 -32.36 2.77 6.76
CA SER A 507 -31.62 1.51 6.70
C SER A 507 -30.59 1.47 7.82
N VAL A 508 -30.82 0.58 8.79
CA VAL A 508 -29.88 0.36 9.90
C VAL A 508 -28.87 -0.70 9.48
N TYR A 509 -27.59 -0.42 9.63
CA TYR A 509 -26.52 -1.29 9.18
C TYR A 509 -25.35 -1.34 10.18
N VAL A 510 -24.55 -2.40 10.11
CA VAL A 510 -23.27 -2.56 10.80
C VAL A 510 -22.16 -2.20 9.82
N PRO A 511 -21.37 -1.15 10.09
CA PRO A 511 -20.33 -0.73 9.16
C PRO A 511 -19.16 -1.72 9.10
N VAL A 512 -18.48 -1.71 7.98
CA VAL A 512 -17.16 -2.36 7.84
C VAL A 512 -16.11 -1.50 8.55
N GLU A 513 -15.48 -2.03 9.59
CA GLU A 513 -14.47 -1.33 10.37
C GLU A 513 -13.05 -1.67 9.89
N SER A 514 -12.83 -2.91 9.47
CA SER A 514 -11.55 -3.35 8.91
C SER A 514 -11.71 -4.58 8.01
N ILE A 515 -10.68 -4.84 7.21
CA ILE A 515 -10.54 -6.08 6.44
C ILE A 515 -9.26 -6.75 6.92
N SER A 516 -9.37 -7.99 7.42
CA SER A 516 -8.20 -8.80 7.76
C SER A 516 -7.79 -9.68 6.58
N LEU A 517 -6.48 -9.77 6.32
CA LEU A 517 -5.90 -10.69 5.34
C LEU A 517 -5.21 -11.84 6.07
N ALA A 518 -5.51 -13.08 5.67
CA ALA A 518 -4.82 -14.27 6.21
C ALA A 518 -3.33 -14.28 5.83
N THR A 519 -2.97 -13.55 4.77
CA THR A 519 -1.59 -13.46 4.26
C THR A 519 -1.32 -12.02 3.83
N THR A 520 -0.31 -11.40 4.42
CA THR A 520 0.11 -10.02 4.09
C THR A 520 1.32 -9.97 3.15
N ALA A 521 2.04 -11.09 2.99
CA ALA A 521 3.13 -11.25 2.04
C ALA A 521 3.16 -12.68 1.49
N LYS A 522 3.40 -12.85 0.17
CA LYS A 522 3.47 -14.15 -0.50
C LYS A 522 4.52 -14.14 -1.61
N THR A 523 5.31 -15.22 -1.71
CA THR A 523 6.19 -15.44 -2.85
C THR A 523 5.62 -16.53 -3.74
N LEU A 524 5.61 -16.32 -5.06
CA LEU A 524 5.16 -17.25 -6.09
C LEU A 524 6.19 -17.33 -7.22
N ALA A 525 6.37 -18.48 -7.81
CA ALA A 525 7.10 -18.60 -9.07
C ALA A 525 6.17 -18.27 -10.26
N VAL A 526 6.73 -17.80 -11.38
CA VAL A 526 5.97 -17.53 -12.61
C VAL A 526 5.14 -18.77 -13.00
N GLY A 527 3.85 -18.57 -13.24
CA GLY A 527 2.86 -19.61 -13.54
C GLY A 527 2.18 -20.22 -12.32
N GLU A 528 2.62 -19.92 -11.10
CA GLU A 528 1.93 -20.36 -9.88
C GLU A 528 0.72 -19.48 -9.57
N SER A 529 -0.28 -20.10 -8.93
CA SER A 529 -1.49 -19.43 -8.48
C SER A 529 -1.67 -19.61 -6.97
N TYR A 530 -2.29 -18.63 -6.34
CA TYR A 530 -2.62 -18.64 -4.92
C TYR A 530 -3.94 -17.93 -4.69
N SER A 531 -4.71 -18.34 -3.68
CA SER A 531 -5.95 -17.65 -3.31
C SER A 531 -5.73 -16.88 -2.01
N LEU A 532 -5.83 -15.55 -2.09
CA LEU A 532 -5.84 -14.69 -0.92
C LEU A 532 -7.20 -14.81 -0.22
N VAL A 533 -7.16 -14.89 1.09
CA VAL A 533 -8.37 -14.95 1.94
C VAL A 533 -8.43 -13.68 2.75
N ALA A 534 -9.53 -12.95 2.61
CA ALA A 534 -9.86 -11.77 3.40
C ALA A 534 -11.15 -12.00 4.18
N LYS A 535 -11.22 -11.41 5.37
CA LYS A 535 -12.43 -11.36 6.20
C LYS A 535 -12.78 -9.91 6.48
N VAL A 536 -14.05 -9.58 6.31
CA VAL A 536 -14.62 -8.30 6.74
C VAL A 536 -14.81 -8.33 8.25
N MET A 537 -14.48 -7.25 8.92
CA MET A 537 -14.65 -7.12 10.36
C MET A 537 -15.45 -5.84 10.69
N PRO A 538 -16.39 -5.89 11.65
CA PRO A 538 -16.78 -7.11 12.38
C PRO A 538 -17.44 -8.15 11.46
N GLU A 539 -17.45 -9.42 11.85
CA GLU A 539 -17.99 -10.53 11.01
C GLU A 539 -19.47 -10.36 10.67
N ASN A 540 -20.21 -9.61 11.49
CA ASN A 540 -21.59 -9.22 11.25
C ASN A 540 -21.76 -7.89 10.52
N ALA A 541 -20.71 -7.35 9.89
CA ALA A 541 -20.87 -6.16 9.04
C ALA A 541 -21.90 -6.45 7.93
N THR A 542 -22.76 -5.49 7.65
CA THR A 542 -23.87 -5.64 6.69
C THR A 542 -23.38 -5.90 5.28
N GLU A 543 -22.26 -5.24 4.88
CA GLU A 543 -21.65 -5.45 3.58
C GLU A 543 -20.44 -6.36 3.71
N GLN A 544 -20.52 -7.54 3.11
CA GLN A 544 -19.45 -8.53 3.11
C GLN A 544 -18.69 -8.61 1.77
N ARG A 545 -19.16 -7.90 0.75
CA ARG A 545 -18.56 -7.94 -0.58
C ARG A 545 -17.25 -7.15 -0.60
N LEU A 546 -16.28 -7.74 -1.27
CA LEU A 546 -14.94 -7.19 -1.44
C LEU A 546 -14.62 -7.01 -2.92
N SER A 547 -13.85 -6.00 -3.24
CA SER A 547 -13.21 -5.84 -4.54
C SER A 547 -11.71 -6.07 -4.40
N TRP A 548 -11.10 -6.63 -5.44
CA TRP A 548 -9.69 -6.98 -5.45
C TRP A 548 -9.01 -6.35 -6.66
N GLU A 549 -7.86 -5.76 -6.42
CA GLU A 549 -7.06 -5.10 -7.45
C GLU A 549 -5.59 -5.42 -7.27
N SER A 550 -4.88 -5.65 -8.37
CA SER A 550 -3.42 -5.77 -8.41
C SER A 550 -2.80 -4.47 -8.91
N SER A 551 -1.69 -4.07 -8.32
CA SER A 551 -0.93 -2.89 -8.74
C SER A 551 -0.41 -2.96 -10.18
N ASP A 552 -0.32 -4.18 -10.77
CA ASP A 552 0.13 -4.38 -12.15
C ASP A 552 -0.35 -5.71 -12.74
N LYS A 553 -0.43 -5.79 -14.06
CA LYS A 553 -0.79 -7.00 -14.84
C LYS A 553 0.24 -8.12 -14.77
N GLY A 554 1.43 -7.89 -14.21
CA GLY A 554 2.43 -8.94 -13.93
C GLY A 554 1.97 -9.93 -12.86
N LEU A 555 0.93 -9.58 -12.11
CA LEU A 555 0.16 -10.46 -11.23
C LEU A 555 -1.31 -10.37 -11.63
N ALA A 556 -1.84 -11.40 -12.27
CA ALA A 556 -3.26 -11.48 -12.60
C ALA A 556 -4.07 -11.72 -11.32
N ILE A 557 -5.24 -11.07 -11.20
CA ILE A 557 -6.16 -11.24 -10.07
C ILE A 557 -7.59 -11.39 -10.57
N ASN A 558 -8.36 -12.22 -9.89
CA ASN A 558 -9.78 -12.38 -10.14
C ASN A 558 -10.62 -11.73 -9.03
N TYR A 559 -11.94 -11.67 -9.24
CA TYR A 559 -12.88 -11.00 -8.33
C TYR A 559 -13.07 -11.65 -6.95
N VAL A 560 -12.50 -12.86 -6.71
CA VAL A 560 -12.54 -13.57 -5.44
C VAL A 560 -11.17 -13.66 -4.74
N GLY A 561 -10.17 -12.88 -5.19
CA GLY A 561 -8.85 -12.85 -4.58
C GLY A 561 -7.90 -13.95 -5.05
N GLY A 562 -8.25 -14.71 -6.10
CA GLY A 562 -7.32 -15.65 -6.76
C GLY A 562 -6.29 -14.90 -7.57
N ILE A 563 -5.00 -15.09 -7.27
CA ILE A 563 -3.87 -14.47 -7.95
C ILE A 563 -3.10 -15.49 -8.77
N THR A 564 -2.54 -15.07 -9.91
CA THR A 564 -1.65 -15.89 -10.75
C THR A 564 -0.43 -15.06 -11.13
N ALA A 565 0.75 -15.61 -10.84
CA ALA A 565 2.03 -14.99 -11.15
C ALA A 565 2.30 -15.07 -12.67
N VAL A 566 2.40 -13.91 -13.33
CA VAL A 566 2.58 -13.80 -14.79
C VAL A 566 4.01 -13.41 -15.14
N ARG A 567 4.60 -12.49 -14.38
CA ARG A 567 5.93 -11.92 -14.64
C ARG A 567 6.63 -11.64 -13.30
N PRO A 568 7.95 -11.86 -13.20
CA PRO A 568 8.72 -11.52 -11.99
C PRO A 568 8.56 -10.07 -11.58
N GLY A 569 8.54 -9.81 -10.27
CA GLY A 569 8.37 -8.49 -9.71
C GLY A 569 7.74 -8.52 -8.33
N VAL A 570 7.58 -7.34 -7.74
CA VAL A 570 6.86 -7.15 -6.48
C VAL A 570 5.56 -6.41 -6.78
N TYR A 571 4.45 -7.00 -6.36
CA TYR A 571 3.10 -6.50 -6.63
C TYR A 571 2.34 -6.30 -5.33
N ASN A 572 1.54 -5.24 -5.27
CA ASN A 572 0.59 -5.05 -4.19
C ASN A 572 -0.80 -5.48 -4.67
N VAL A 573 -1.41 -6.37 -3.92
CA VAL A 573 -2.82 -6.75 -4.08
C VAL A 573 -3.61 -6.03 -3.02
N THR A 574 -4.51 -5.15 -3.43
CA THR A 574 -5.38 -4.40 -2.54
C THR A 574 -6.77 -5.02 -2.56
N VAL A 575 -7.30 -5.27 -1.35
CA VAL A 575 -8.69 -5.65 -1.14
C VAL A 575 -9.43 -4.47 -0.50
N THR A 576 -10.59 -4.12 -1.05
CA THR A 576 -11.38 -2.96 -0.62
C THR A 576 -12.82 -3.40 -0.34
N SER A 577 -13.42 -2.86 0.72
CA SER A 577 -14.84 -3.02 1.00
C SER A 577 -15.71 -2.40 -0.10
N GLN A 578 -16.79 -3.10 -0.47
CA GLN A 578 -17.82 -2.55 -1.36
C GLN A 578 -18.94 -1.83 -0.60
N GLU A 579 -18.79 -1.64 0.71
CA GLU A 579 -19.72 -0.82 1.48
C GLU A 579 -19.73 0.62 0.94
N GLU A 580 -20.93 1.12 0.69
CA GLU A 580 -21.15 2.46 0.17
C GLU A 580 -20.56 3.54 1.10
N GLY A 581 -19.59 4.31 0.61
CA GLY A 581 -18.89 5.34 1.37
C GLY A 581 -17.77 4.82 2.26
N SER A 582 -17.48 3.52 2.26
CA SER A 582 -16.36 2.93 3.00
C SER A 582 -15.03 3.17 2.28
N THR A 583 -13.99 3.48 3.04
CA THR A 583 -12.59 3.57 2.57
C THR A 583 -11.76 2.39 3.10
N VAL A 584 -12.41 1.43 3.72
CA VAL A 584 -11.73 0.30 4.37
C VAL A 584 -11.11 -0.62 3.33
N ARG A 585 -9.81 -0.79 3.43
CA ARG A 585 -9.00 -1.64 2.55
C ARG A 585 -7.84 -2.26 3.29
N ASN A 586 -7.26 -3.31 2.71
CA ASN A 586 -6.02 -3.92 3.18
C ASN A 586 -5.18 -4.36 1.98
N THR A 587 -3.88 -4.60 2.18
CA THR A 587 -2.95 -4.89 1.08
C THR A 587 -2.07 -6.09 1.42
N CYS A 588 -1.87 -6.98 0.43
CA CYS A 588 -0.91 -8.07 0.46
C CYS A 588 0.21 -7.79 -0.55
N THR A 589 1.47 -7.92 -0.14
CA THR A 589 2.61 -7.83 -1.05
C THR A 589 2.91 -9.22 -1.62
N VAL A 590 2.91 -9.34 -2.94
CA VAL A 590 3.22 -10.59 -3.66
C VAL A 590 4.52 -10.43 -4.43
N THR A 591 5.52 -11.22 -4.06
CA THR A 591 6.79 -11.28 -4.80
C THR A 591 6.73 -12.43 -5.78
N VAL A 592 6.82 -12.14 -7.07
CA VAL A 592 6.91 -13.15 -8.14
C VAL A 592 8.38 -13.32 -8.52
N VAL A 593 8.84 -14.56 -8.44
CA VAL A 593 10.20 -14.94 -8.83
C VAL A 593 10.18 -15.77 -10.10
N GLU A 594 11.32 -15.81 -10.81
CA GLU A 594 11.47 -16.72 -11.97
C GLU A 594 11.19 -18.16 -11.55
N LYS A 595 10.56 -18.92 -12.45
CA LYS A 595 10.39 -20.36 -12.27
C LYS A 595 11.77 -21.00 -12.39
N LYS A 596 12.31 -21.59 -11.31
CA LYS A 596 13.54 -22.37 -11.38
C LYS A 596 13.35 -23.48 -12.41
N THR A 597 14.02 -23.39 -13.53
CA THR A 597 14.23 -24.51 -14.43
C THR A 597 15.13 -25.51 -13.69
N GLU A 598 14.71 -26.77 -13.60
CA GLU A 598 15.61 -27.83 -13.10
C GLU A 598 16.82 -27.88 -14.05
N GLU A 599 18.00 -27.54 -13.52
CA GLU A 599 19.23 -27.68 -14.32
C GLU A 599 19.46 -29.12 -14.69
N GLU A 600 19.85 -29.34 -15.95
CA GLU A 600 20.08 -30.66 -16.49
C GLU A 600 21.30 -31.30 -15.82
N VAL A 601 21.18 -32.58 -15.45
CA VAL A 601 22.34 -33.33 -14.91
C VAL A 601 23.32 -33.53 -16.04
N THR A 602 24.52 -32.97 -15.92
CA THR A 602 25.58 -33.03 -16.96
C THR A 602 26.60 -34.14 -16.70
N ASP A 603 26.81 -34.53 -15.42
CA ASP A 603 27.76 -35.59 -15.05
C ASP A 603 27.40 -36.17 -13.69
N ILE A 604 27.91 -37.42 -13.45
CA ILE A 604 27.88 -38.10 -12.15
C ILE A 604 29.29 -38.61 -11.88
N ALA A 605 29.90 -38.17 -10.78
CA ALA A 605 31.21 -38.66 -10.35
C ALA A 605 31.07 -39.67 -9.22
N LEU A 606 31.74 -40.81 -9.39
CA LEU A 606 31.97 -41.80 -8.31
C LEU A 606 33.37 -41.67 -7.74
N SER A 607 33.54 -41.96 -6.46
CA SER A 607 34.83 -41.89 -5.76
C SER A 607 35.93 -42.82 -6.30
N LEU A 608 35.56 -43.91 -6.99
CA LEU A 608 36.46 -44.92 -7.55
C LEU A 608 35.91 -45.42 -8.89
N ALA A 609 36.81 -45.65 -9.87
CA ALA A 609 36.49 -46.26 -11.17
C ALA A 609 36.55 -47.81 -11.12
N SER A 610 37.36 -48.36 -10.24
CA SER A 610 37.46 -49.81 -9.99
C SER A 610 37.94 -50.10 -8.58
N ILE A 611 37.55 -51.26 -8.04
CA ILE A 611 38.01 -51.74 -6.74
C ILE A 611 37.95 -53.27 -6.63
N THR A 612 38.87 -53.90 -5.83
CA THR A 612 38.79 -55.29 -5.47
C THR A 612 38.32 -55.45 -4.05
N LEU A 613 37.31 -56.30 -3.85
CA LEU A 613 36.71 -56.61 -2.56
C LEU A 613 36.85 -58.10 -2.26
N THR A 614 37.03 -58.54 -1.02
CA THR A 614 36.92 -59.96 -0.58
C THR A 614 35.44 -60.29 -0.41
N GLU A 615 35.08 -61.56 -0.62
CA GLU A 615 33.73 -62.04 -0.30
C GLU A 615 33.30 -61.64 1.10
N GLY A 616 32.05 -61.11 1.25
CA GLY A 616 31.49 -60.62 2.51
C GLY A 616 31.84 -59.12 2.78
N ALA A 617 32.79 -58.52 2.10
CA ALA A 617 33.13 -57.14 2.30
C ALA A 617 32.04 -56.16 1.80
N THR A 618 31.92 -55.02 2.46
CA THR A 618 31.00 -53.95 2.05
C THR A 618 31.74 -52.62 1.82
N LEU A 619 31.27 -51.81 0.83
CA LEU A 619 31.80 -50.50 0.52
C LEU A 619 30.62 -49.57 0.17
N THR A 620 30.63 -48.32 0.63
CA THR A 620 29.62 -47.33 0.26
C THR A 620 30.20 -46.32 -0.70
N PHE A 621 29.55 -46.14 -1.85
CA PHE A 621 29.83 -45.10 -2.81
C PHE A 621 28.94 -43.89 -2.55
N ASN A 622 29.50 -42.69 -2.67
CA ASN A 622 28.76 -41.44 -2.79
C ASN A 622 28.84 -40.99 -4.25
N ALA A 623 27.70 -40.86 -4.89
CA ALA A 623 27.58 -40.30 -6.23
C ALA A 623 27.44 -38.78 -6.15
N LYS A 624 28.40 -38.03 -6.69
CA LYS A 624 28.31 -36.56 -6.81
C LYS A 624 27.71 -36.20 -8.15
N VAL A 625 26.45 -35.64 -8.10
CA VAL A 625 25.74 -35.18 -9.27
C VAL A 625 26.22 -33.77 -9.64
N MET A 626 26.45 -33.49 -10.91
CA MET A 626 26.91 -32.22 -11.41
C MET A 626 25.90 -31.63 -12.42
N PRO A 627 25.67 -30.33 -12.45
CA PRO A 627 26.16 -29.33 -11.46
C PRO A 627 25.56 -29.57 -10.06
N ALA A 628 26.14 -28.94 -9.03
CA ALA A 628 25.67 -29.08 -7.64
C ALA A 628 24.20 -28.66 -7.44
N SER A 629 23.69 -27.72 -8.25
CA SER A 629 22.27 -27.29 -8.30
C SER A 629 21.31 -28.40 -8.75
N ALA A 630 21.78 -29.41 -9.51
CA ALA A 630 21.02 -30.57 -9.91
C ALA A 630 21.10 -31.76 -8.92
N ALA A 631 21.87 -31.63 -7.82
CA ALA A 631 22.13 -32.69 -6.85
C ALA A 631 20.85 -33.26 -6.20
N ALA A 632 19.81 -32.44 -6.00
CA ALA A 632 18.53 -32.87 -5.42
C ALA A 632 17.79 -33.93 -6.25
N GLN A 633 18.12 -34.09 -7.53
CA GLN A 633 17.50 -35.08 -8.41
C GLN A 633 17.96 -36.53 -8.08
N GLY A 634 19.15 -36.68 -7.47
CA GLY A 634 19.69 -37.96 -6.99
C GLY A 634 19.99 -38.99 -8.10
N VAL A 635 20.38 -40.20 -7.64
CA VAL A 635 20.75 -41.33 -8.55
C VAL A 635 20.02 -42.60 -8.16
N THR A 636 19.87 -43.51 -9.14
CA THR A 636 19.50 -44.92 -8.97
C THR A 636 20.74 -45.76 -9.06
N TRP A 637 20.84 -46.87 -8.31
CA TRP A 637 21.96 -47.79 -8.30
C TRP A 637 21.58 -49.14 -8.89
N SER A 638 22.49 -49.77 -9.62
CA SER A 638 22.31 -51.12 -10.15
C SER A 638 23.62 -51.84 -10.22
N SER A 639 23.56 -53.18 -10.17
CA SER A 639 24.70 -54.09 -10.36
C SER A 639 24.46 -54.91 -11.64
N SER A 640 25.50 -55.09 -12.45
CA SER A 640 25.44 -55.92 -13.65
C SER A 640 25.37 -57.45 -13.36
N ALA A 641 25.77 -57.88 -12.14
CA ALA A 641 25.70 -59.27 -11.67
C ALA A 641 25.47 -59.29 -10.15
N SER A 642 24.21 -59.32 -9.72
CA SER A 642 23.80 -59.28 -8.31
C SER A 642 24.17 -60.54 -7.51
N GLU A 643 24.52 -61.61 -8.14
CA GLU A 643 25.13 -62.83 -7.54
C GLU A 643 26.57 -62.63 -7.16
N ILE A 644 27.31 -61.70 -7.81
CA ILE A 644 28.70 -61.33 -7.50
C ILE A 644 28.75 -60.21 -6.45
N ALA A 645 28.01 -59.10 -6.71
CA ALA A 645 27.84 -58.05 -5.73
C ALA A 645 26.51 -57.35 -5.88
N THR A 646 25.87 -57.00 -4.79
CA THR A 646 24.64 -56.20 -4.74
C THR A 646 24.97 -54.74 -4.37
N VAL A 647 24.09 -53.78 -4.79
CA VAL A 647 24.17 -52.39 -4.37
C VAL A 647 22.79 -51.91 -3.94
N GLU A 648 22.73 -51.30 -2.78
CA GLU A 648 21.54 -50.64 -2.22
C GLU A 648 21.90 -49.28 -1.65
N ASN A 649 21.28 -48.22 -2.19
CA ASN A 649 21.57 -46.82 -1.77
C ASN A 649 23.08 -46.47 -1.75
N GLY A 650 23.84 -46.99 -2.73
CA GLY A 650 25.28 -46.81 -2.86
C GLY A 650 26.10 -47.78 -2.00
N LYS A 651 25.52 -48.57 -1.11
CA LYS A 651 26.23 -49.60 -0.34
C LYS A 651 26.36 -50.88 -1.16
N VAL A 652 27.59 -51.21 -1.58
CA VAL A 652 27.92 -52.45 -2.30
C VAL A 652 28.26 -53.53 -1.28
N THR A 653 27.75 -54.72 -1.51
CA THR A 653 28.07 -55.93 -0.73
C THR A 653 28.63 -57.02 -1.68
N ALA A 654 29.86 -57.42 -1.49
CA ALA A 654 30.51 -58.49 -2.24
C ALA A 654 29.98 -59.86 -1.80
N LYS A 655 29.46 -60.67 -2.72
CA LYS A 655 28.82 -61.95 -2.42
C LYS A 655 29.60 -63.20 -2.88
N LYS A 656 30.16 -63.15 -4.07
CA LYS A 656 30.83 -64.30 -4.73
C LYS A 656 32.00 -63.82 -5.60
N ALA A 657 33.04 -64.57 -5.62
CA ALA A 657 34.19 -64.24 -6.48
C ALA A 657 33.80 -64.11 -7.94
N GLY A 658 34.26 -63.06 -8.59
CA GLY A 658 33.89 -62.68 -9.99
C GLY A 658 34.07 -61.20 -10.22
N LYS A 659 33.62 -60.75 -11.42
CA LYS A 659 33.65 -59.34 -11.81
C LYS A 659 32.22 -58.86 -12.06
N CYS A 660 31.89 -57.67 -11.59
CA CYS A 660 30.64 -56.97 -11.95
C CYS A 660 30.85 -55.45 -12.00
N THR A 661 29.91 -54.75 -12.59
CA THR A 661 29.89 -53.29 -12.68
C THR A 661 28.74 -52.72 -11.85
N ILE A 662 29.06 -51.80 -10.94
CA ILE A 662 28.07 -51.00 -10.23
C ILE A 662 27.84 -49.72 -11.03
N THR A 663 26.60 -49.39 -11.29
CA THR A 663 26.20 -48.20 -12.06
C THR A 663 25.33 -47.28 -11.19
N ALA A 664 25.70 -46.01 -11.14
CA ALA A 664 24.86 -44.91 -10.64
C ALA A 664 24.27 -44.15 -11.83
N LYS A 665 22.95 -44.08 -11.96
CA LYS A 665 22.25 -43.40 -13.05
C LYS A 665 21.37 -42.26 -12.53
N SER A 666 21.37 -41.13 -13.22
CA SER A 666 20.54 -39.99 -12.90
C SER A 666 19.06 -40.35 -12.82
N LYS A 667 18.35 -39.82 -11.80
CA LYS A 667 16.88 -39.89 -11.69
C LYS A 667 16.20 -38.77 -12.48
N ALA A 668 16.93 -37.78 -13.03
CA ALA A 668 16.38 -36.71 -13.82
C ALA A 668 15.61 -37.26 -15.02
N LYS A 669 14.40 -36.71 -15.23
CA LYS A 669 13.52 -37.16 -16.31
C LYS A 669 14.20 -36.90 -17.67
N GLY A 670 14.44 -37.99 -18.45
CA GLY A 670 15.08 -37.91 -19.76
C GLY A 670 16.61 -37.96 -19.73
N SER A 671 17.27 -37.85 -18.58
CA SER A 671 18.73 -37.94 -18.46
C SER A 671 19.24 -39.37 -18.77
N LYS A 672 20.33 -39.43 -19.56
CA LYS A 672 21.09 -40.66 -19.85
C LYS A 672 22.41 -40.72 -19.08
N VAL A 673 22.68 -39.74 -18.23
CA VAL A 673 23.94 -39.61 -17.50
C VAL A 673 24.07 -40.71 -16.46
N GLU A 674 25.19 -41.47 -16.52
CA GLU A 674 25.49 -42.53 -15.61
C GLU A 674 27.00 -42.63 -15.36
N ALA A 675 27.39 -43.10 -14.16
CA ALA A 675 28.77 -43.38 -13.78
C ALA A 675 28.90 -44.84 -13.38
N LYS A 676 30.05 -45.45 -13.67
CA LYS A 676 30.29 -46.88 -13.49
C LYS A 676 31.55 -47.13 -12.66
N CYS A 677 31.53 -48.17 -11.82
CA CYS A 677 32.68 -48.67 -11.08
C CYS A 677 32.78 -50.20 -11.27
N GLU A 678 33.95 -50.69 -11.72
CA GLU A 678 34.19 -52.11 -11.81
C GLU A 678 34.55 -52.71 -10.47
N ILE A 679 33.82 -53.74 -10.05
CA ILE A 679 34.05 -54.48 -8.79
C ILE A 679 34.67 -55.83 -9.15
N THR A 680 35.83 -56.15 -8.61
CA THR A 680 36.40 -57.50 -8.63
C THR A 680 36.25 -58.12 -7.25
N VAL A 681 35.50 -59.20 -7.13
CA VAL A 681 35.37 -59.91 -5.89
C VAL A 681 36.33 -61.12 -5.89
N VAL A 682 37.17 -61.28 -4.85
CA VAL A 682 38.09 -62.39 -4.65
C VAL A 682 37.60 -63.27 -3.51
N ALA A 683 37.78 -64.58 -3.65
CA ALA A 683 37.44 -65.55 -2.60
C ALA A 683 38.21 -65.29 -1.32
N GLN A 684 37.56 -65.52 -0.20
CA GLN A 684 38.22 -65.44 1.10
C GLN A 684 39.21 -66.62 1.21
N SER A 685 40.54 -66.43 1.24
CA SER A 685 41.50 -67.46 1.39
C SER A 685 41.40 -68.06 2.76
N ASN A 686 40.84 -69.29 2.87
CA ASN A 686 40.91 -70.13 4.06
C ASN A 686 42.35 -70.67 4.17
N ASN A 687 43.19 -70.04 4.94
CA ASN A 687 44.44 -70.67 5.41
C ASN A 687 44.13 -71.31 6.75
N GLY A 688 43.64 -72.60 6.67
CA GLY A 688 43.64 -73.55 7.74
C GLY A 688 44.76 -74.46 7.50
N GLY A 689 45.83 -74.42 8.22
CA GLY A 689 46.97 -75.34 8.24
C GLY A 689 47.57 -75.48 9.62
N ASN A 690 47.17 -76.51 10.22
CA ASN A 690 47.57 -77.11 11.47
C ASN A 690 49.09 -77.46 11.55
N ASN A 691 49.71 -77.22 12.67
CA ASN A 691 50.60 -78.14 13.47
C ASN A 691 51.51 -77.29 14.38
N GLY A 692 51.43 -77.41 15.66
CA GLY A 692 51.88 -78.58 16.41
C GLY A 692 53.10 -78.25 17.22
N GLY A 693 52.96 -78.14 18.57
CA GLY A 693 54.02 -78.57 19.46
C GLY A 693 54.80 -77.47 20.19
N GLY A 694 54.58 -77.47 21.50
CA GLY A 694 55.72 -77.34 22.42
C GLY A 694 55.94 -76.18 23.33
N ASN A 695 55.14 -76.18 24.39
CA ASN A 695 55.66 -76.08 25.78
C ASN A 695 56.55 -74.94 26.28
N ASN A 696 56.10 -74.47 27.38
CA ASN A 696 56.78 -73.92 28.57
C ASN A 696 57.19 -72.47 28.67
N GLY A 697 56.57 -71.93 29.69
CA GLY A 697 57.39 -71.30 30.77
C GLY A 697 57.17 -69.83 31.03
N GLY A 698 56.31 -69.61 32.01
CA GLY A 698 56.78 -68.83 33.18
C GLY A 698 56.81 -67.31 33.05
N GLY A 699 56.00 -66.76 33.88
CA GLY A 699 56.57 -65.71 34.75
C GLY A 699 56.02 -64.27 34.51
N ASN A 700 55.06 -64.02 35.26
CA ASN A 700 55.03 -62.91 36.24
C ASN A 700 55.49 -61.51 35.88
N GLY A 701 54.65 -60.55 36.14
CA GLY A 701 55.01 -59.34 36.91
C GLY A 701 55.03 -58.05 36.25
N GLY A 702 54.08 -57.25 36.70
CA GLY A 702 54.45 -55.89 37.18
C GLY A 702 54.22 -54.72 36.26
N ASN A 703 53.13 -54.12 36.46
CA ASN A 703 53.02 -52.75 36.96
C ASN A 703 53.89 -51.58 36.35
N ASN A 704 53.13 -50.55 36.13
CA ASN A 704 53.45 -49.13 36.26
C ASN A 704 54.03 -48.36 35.06
N GLY A 705 53.23 -47.38 34.73
CA GLY A 705 53.54 -45.92 34.89
C GLY A 705 54.15 -45.23 33.74
N GLY A 706 53.45 -44.16 33.38
CA GLY A 706 54.26 -42.97 33.09
C GLY A 706 54.16 -42.38 31.63
N ASN A 707 53.27 -41.65 31.44
CA ASN A 707 53.46 -40.20 31.07
C ASN A 707 54.38 -39.78 29.89
N ASN A 708 53.82 -38.86 29.16
CA ASN A 708 54.40 -37.80 28.36
C ASN A 708 54.72 -38.03 26.88
N GLY A 709 53.97 -37.32 26.04
CA GLY A 709 54.38 -35.99 25.60
C GLY A 709 54.42 -35.87 24.08
N GLY A 710 53.71 -34.91 23.56
CA GLY A 710 54.19 -34.14 22.41
C GLY A 710 53.42 -34.27 21.11
N ASN A 711 52.48 -33.50 20.95
CA ASN A 711 52.41 -32.23 20.18
C ASN A 711 52.33 -32.30 18.64
N ASN A 712 51.33 -31.60 18.23
CA ASN A 712 51.15 -30.72 17.03
C ASN A 712 50.47 -31.25 15.76
N GLY A 713 49.36 -30.56 15.50
CA GLY A 713 48.77 -30.48 14.17
C GLY A 713 47.33 -29.93 14.23
N GLY A 714 47.20 -28.62 14.48
CA GLY A 714 45.90 -27.95 14.57
C GLY A 714 45.17 -27.89 13.25
N GLY A 715 43.90 -28.16 13.30
CA GLY A 715 42.93 -27.88 12.31
C GLY A 715 41.66 -27.49 13.02
N THR A 716 41.46 -26.19 13.27
CA THR A 716 40.24 -25.65 13.84
C THR A 716 39.06 -25.88 12.90
N VAL A 717 38.24 -26.83 13.21
CA VAL A 717 36.87 -26.93 12.69
C VAL A 717 36.02 -25.96 13.53
N LYS A 718 35.47 -24.95 12.91
CA LYS A 718 34.45 -24.06 13.53
C LYS A 718 33.26 -24.89 13.98
N PRO A 719 32.81 -24.81 15.24
CA PRO A 719 31.54 -25.36 15.66
C PRO A 719 30.45 -24.36 15.31
N GLY A 720 29.53 -24.71 14.41
CA GLY A 720 28.47 -23.81 14.03
C GLY A 720 27.28 -24.45 13.35
N ALA A 721 27.31 -25.69 12.95
CA ALA A 721 26.24 -26.25 12.10
C ALA A 721 25.32 -27.30 12.79
N VAL A 722 25.58 -27.69 14.02
CA VAL A 722 24.76 -28.64 14.79
C VAL A 722 23.99 -27.98 15.94
N GLU A 723 24.43 -26.79 16.36
CA GLU A 723 23.87 -26.08 17.55
C GLU A 723 22.62 -25.24 17.22
N ASP A 724 22.47 -24.77 15.97
CA ASP A 724 21.29 -23.99 15.54
C ASP A 724 19.99 -24.81 15.43
N ALA A 725 20.11 -26.15 15.30
CA ALA A 725 18.94 -27.04 15.18
C ALA A 725 18.12 -27.16 16.49
N LEU A 726 18.76 -27.00 17.65
CA LEU A 726 18.12 -27.19 18.96
C LEU A 726 17.10 -26.09 19.31
N LEU A 727 17.32 -24.87 18.84
CA LEU A 727 16.43 -23.73 19.07
C LEU A 727 15.48 -23.47 17.88
N ALA A 728 15.57 -24.23 16.80
CA ALA A 728 14.83 -24.01 15.56
C ALA A 728 13.30 -24.03 15.79
N ASP A 729 12.82 -24.96 16.58
CA ASP A 729 11.40 -25.23 16.83
C ASP A 729 10.80 -24.35 17.94
N ILE A 730 11.58 -23.47 18.59
CA ILE A 730 11.06 -22.54 19.59
C ILE A 730 10.26 -21.43 18.91
N VAL A 731 9.02 -21.23 19.32
CA VAL A 731 8.13 -20.19 18.82
C VAL A 731 7.86 -19.13 19.89
N VAL A 732 7.86 -17.86 19.52
CA VAL A 732 7.51 -16.73 20.38
C VAL A 732 6.26 -16.06 19.83
N ALA A 733 5.19 -16.12 20.61
CA ALA A 733 3.88 -15.60 20.22
C ALA A 733 3.11 -15.00 21.43
N PRO A 734 2.09 -14.18 21.22
CA PRO A 734 1.70 -13.56 19.97
C PRO A 734 2.70 -12.47 19.53
N ASN A 735 2.75 -12.21 18.25
CA ASN A 735 3.54 -11.09 17.73
C ASN A 735 2.72 -10.41 16.62
N PRO A 736 2.17 -9.21 16.83
CA PRO A 736 2.36 -8.33 17.99
C PRO A 736 1.75 -8.84 19.31
N PHE A 737 2.21 -8.28 20.45
CA PHE A 737 1.74 -8.64 21.79
C PHE A 737 1.30 -7.40 22.57
N THR A 738 0.55 -7.60 23.67
CA THR A 738 0.09 -6.54 24.57
C THR A 738 0.63 -6.70 26.00
N ALA A 739 0.06 -7.64 26.75
CA ALA A 739 0.41 -7.83 28.15
C ALA A 739 1.39 -8.97 28.41
N GLN A 740 1.49 -9.95 27.50
CA GLN A 740 2.27 -11.17 27.73
C GLN A 740 2.81 -11.75 26.42
N LEU A 741 4.05 -12.29 26.48
CA LEU A 741 4.67 -13.10 25.44
C LEU A 741 4.76 -14.54 25.89
N ARG A 742 4.41 -15.47 25.05
CA ARG A 742 4.55 -16.91 25.24
C ARG A 742 5.72 -17.41 24.39
N VAL A 743 6.62 -18.18 25.01
CA VAL A 743 7.69 -18.88 24.34
C VAL A 743 7.39 -20.37 24.39
N GLU A 744 7.04 -20.94 23.23
CA GLU A 744 6.84 -22.40 23.09
C GLU A 744 8.17 -23.06 22.83
N ASN A 745 8.55 -24.02 23.68
CA ASN A 745 9.82 -24.73 23.67
C ASN A 745 9.55 -26.26 23.63
N PRO A 746 9.05 -26.78 22.50
CA PRO A 746 8.54 -28.14 22.43
C PRO A 746 9.61 -29.20 22.72
N ALA A 747 10.87 -28.90 22.49
CA ALA A 747 11.99 -29.78 22.81
C ALA A 747 12.45 -29.68 24.27
N GLY A 748 11.88 -28.78 25.10
CA GLY A 748 12.30 -28.58 26.49
C GLY A 748 13.75 -28.14 26.64
N VAL A 749 14.27 -27.34 25.71
CA VAL A 749 15.64 -26.83 25.72
C VAL A 749 15.84 -25.97 26.97
N MET A 750 16.87 -26.30 27.77
CA MET A 750 17.22 -25.51 28.96
C MET A 750 18.24 -24.43 28.62
N GLY A 751 18.04 -23.23 29.23
CA GLY A 751 18.90 -22.10 28.95
C GLY A 751 18.45 -20.82 29.65
N ARG A 752 18.64 -19.69 29.00
CA ARG A 752 18.18 -18.39 29.47
C ARG A 752 17.53 -17.59 28.34
N TYR A 753 16.63 -16.67 28.74
CA TYR A 753 16.08 -15.68 27.81
C TYR A 753 16.40 -14.27 28.27
N GLU A 754 16.48 -13.35 27.32
CA GLU A 754 16.53 -11.90 27.52
C GLU A 754 15.53 -11.22 26.56
N LEU A 755 14.66 -10.34 27.09
CA LEU A 755 13.87 -9.42 26.29
C LEU A 755 14.60 -8.07 26.24
N VAL A 756 14.98 -7.66 25.03
CA VAL A 756 15.83 -6.49 24.79
C VAL A 756 15.04 -5.45 24.00
N ASN A 757 15.07 -4.18 24.40
CA ASN A 757 14.44 -3.11 23.65
C ASN A 757 15.24 -2.70 22.40
N ALA A 758 14.70 -1.82 21.57
CA ALA A 758 15.34 -1.35 20.33
C ALA A 758 16.69 -0.65 20.55
N SER A 759 16.97 -0.16 21.78
CA SER A 759 18.25 0.47 22.15
C SER A 759 19.28 -0.53 22.67
N GLY A 760 18.96 -1.84 22.70
CA GLY A 760 19.87 -2.89 23.18
C GLY A 760 19.87 -3.12 24.68
N VAL A 761 18.96 -2.49 25.43
CA VAL A 761 18.84 -2.64 26.89
C VAL A 761 17.94 -3.86 27.21
N VAL A 762 18.44 -4.74 28.09
CA VAL A 762 17.67 -5.87 28.61
C VAL A 762 16.57 -5.34 29.56
N VAL A 763 15.31 -5.58 29.23
CA VAL A 763 14.15 -5.14 30.01
C VAL A 763 13.51 -6.26 30.83
N ARG A 764 13.71 -7.51 30.42
CA ARG A 764 13.35 -8.75 31.15
C ARG A 764 14.40 -9.83 30.85
N ALA A 765 14.66 -10.68 31.83
CA ALA A 765 15.50 -11.85 31.66
C ALA A 765 15.08 -12.94 32.66
N GLY A 766 15.34 -14.20 32.32
CA GLY A 766 15.03 -15.33 33.17
C GLY A 766 15.54 -16.66 32.62
N ALA A 767 15.25 -17.74 33.30
CA ALA A 767 15.56 -19.09 32.84
C ALA A 767 14.60 -19.49 31.70
N LEU A 768 15.14 -20.19 30.69
CA LEU A 768 14.37 -20.93 29.70
C LEU A 768 14.29 -22.38 30.16
N GLU A 769 13.12 -22.77 30.70
CA GLU A 769 12.89 -24.09 31.29
C GLU A 769 11.49 -24.59 30.92
N GLY A 770 11.34 -25.89 30.75
CA GLY A 770 10.07 -26.50 30.39
C GLY A 770 9.71 -26.35 28.92
N THR A 771 8.50 -26.81 28.58
CA THR A 771 8.00 -26.79 27.18
C THR A 771 7.27 -25.49 26.82
N GLU A 772 7.02 -24.61 27.80
CA GLU A 772 6.32 -23.34 27.64
C GLU A 772 6.77 -22.36 28.73
N LEU A 773 6.99 -21.10 28.35
CA LEU A 773 7.36 -19.99 29.22
C LEU A 773 6.51 -18.76 28.88
N PHE A 774 6.06 -18.04 29.91
CA PHE A 774 5.34 -16.76 29.75
C PHE A 774 6.20 -15.60 30.28
N ILE A 775 6.39 -14.58 29.45
CA ILE A 775 7.12 -13.36 29.81
C ILE A 775 6.08 -12.25 30.03
N ASP A 776 5.99 -11.75 31.28
CA ASP A 776 5.15 -10.60 31.59
C ASP A 776 5.74 -9.33 30.98
N THR A 777 4.91 -8.64 30.21
CA THR A 777 5.29 -7.44 29.48
C THR A 777 4.33 -6.27 29.70
N GLU A 778 3.35 -6.40 30.60
CA GLU A 778 2.27 -5.43 30.82
C GLU A 778 2.81 -4.00 31.05
N THR A 779 3.88 -3.87 31.82
CA THR A 779 4.50 -2.59 32.21
C THR A 779 5.46 -2.01 31.18
N LEU A 780 5.72 -2.70 30.07
CA LEU A 780 6.65 -2.23 29.05
C LEU A 780 5.97 -1.23 28.10
N PRO A 781 6.67 -0.19 27.59
CA PRO A 781 6.14 0.71 26.57
C PRO A 781 5.83 0.00 25.25
N ALA A 782 4.91 0.55 24.46
CA ALA A 782 4.73 0.13 23.07
C ALA A 782 6.03 0.32 22.26
N GLY A 783 6.40 -0.64 21.42
CA GLY A 783 7.64 -0.58 20.67
C GLY A 783 8.16 -1.91 20.16
N ILE A 784 9.38 -1.87 19.58
CA ILE A 784 10.08 -3.05 19.08
C ILE A 784 10.98 -3.63 20.18
N TYR A 785 10.91 -4.95 20.34
CA TYR A 785 11.72 -5.73 21.26
C TYR A 785 12.33 -6.94 20.53
N PHE A 786 13.35 -7.54 21.15
CA PHE A 786 13.98 -8.78 20.69
C PHE A 786 14.02 -9.76 21.84
N VAL A 787 13.44 -10.94 21.66
CA VAL A 787 13.61 -12.09 22.58
C VAL A 787 14.87 -12.81 22.15
N ARG A 788 15.91 -12.75 22.97
CA ARG A 788 17.16 -13.52 22.80
C ARG A 788 17.07 -14.76 23.67
N LEU A 789 17.28 -15.90 23.08
CA LEU A 789 17.32 -17.21 23.73
C LEU A 789 18.73 -17.75 23.63
N GLU A 790 19.26 -18.29 24.72
CA GLU A 790 20.57 -18.92 24.77
C GLU A 790 20.41 -20.26 25.50
N ALA A 791 20.66 -21.35 24.81
CA ALA A 791 20.65 -22.69 25.36
C ALA A 791 21.92 -22.97 26.21
N GLN A 792 21.89 -23.95 27.11
CA GLN A 792 23.01 -24.29 27.96
C GLN A 792 24.30 -24.72 27.20
N ASN A 793 24.15 -25.21 25.97
CA ASN A 793 25.24 -25.53 25.07
C ASN A 793 25.83 -24.35 24.30
N GLY A 794 25.33 -23.11 24.52
CA GLY A 794 25.78 -21.87 23.86
C GLY A 794 25.05 -21.53 22.56
N ALA A 795 24.13 -22.34 22.08
CA ALA A 795 23.28 -22.01 20.91
C ALA A 795 22.42 -20.79 21.22
N THR A 796 22.26 -19.89 20.26
CA THR A 796 21.50 -18.66 20.43
C THR A 796 20.46 -18.48 19.33
N LYS A 797 19.26 -17.92 19.70
CA LYS A 797 18.21 -17.50 18.77
C LYS A 797 17.69 -16.13 19.16
N SER A 798 17.44 -15.27 18.20
CA SER A 798 16.84 -13.95 18.44
C SER A 798 15.57 -13.78 17.61
N VAL A 799 14.47 -13.42 18.27
CA VAL A 799 13.15 -13.23 17.65
C VAL A 799 12.71 -11.80 17.87
N LYS A 800 12.44 -11.07 16.78
CA LYS A 800 11.86 -9.72 16.84
C LYS A 800 10.38 -9.79 17.19
N VAL A 801 9.94 -9.01 18.17
CA VAL A 801 8.55 -8.92 18.61
C VAL A 801 8.14 -7.45 18.74
N VAL A 802 6.85 -7.17 18.57
CA VAL A 802 6.31 -5.80 18.60
C VAL A 802 5.24 -5.71 19.68
N LYS A 803 5.37 -4.76 20.60
CA LYS A 803 4.33 -4.43 21.59
C LYS A 803 3.48 -3.24 21.09
N TYR A 804 2.16 -3.40 21.18
CA TYR A 804 1.18 -2.34 20.96
C TYR A 804 0.73 -1.70 22.28
#